data_4d48c9848bc2737ace018dc5a2a45673
#
_entry.id   4d48c9848bc2737ace018dc5a2a45673
#
_cell.length_a   1.000
_cell.length_b   1.000
_cell.length_c   1.000
_cell.angle_alpha   90.00
_cell.angle_beta   90.00
_cell.angle_gamma   90.00
#
_symmetry.space_group_name_H-M   'P 1'
#
loop_
_entity.id
_entity.type
_entity.pdbx_description
1 polymer ?
#
loop_
_entity_poly.entity_id
_entity_poly.type
_entity_poly.pdbx_seq_one_letter_code
_entity_poly.pdbx_strand_id
1 'polypeptide(L)'
;MLGARTHNLKNIDVDIPRYKLSVITGLSGSGKSSLAFNTIYAEGQRRYIETFSAYARHFIGNMERPDVDKISGLSPVIAIEQKTVSKNPRSTVGTTTEIYDFFRLLYSRAGEAYSYASGQKMVRYTEEQILAMIFDKYSGKACLILAPLVKNRKGHYRELFENIRKKGYSNVRIDGTMQEITLGMKLDRYKNHDIEVVIDKIVVDKKDTERIAKSIRLAMKLGEGVMMIMERDSHTPQYFSSLLMCPKTGLAYAETAPHNFSFNTPKGACPRCNGIGTVNVVDMDKIIPDRRLSIAQGGILPIGKAKNTLSIFRKIEAIGRKHGFDLDTPIAKIPEEGLDEIMNGSADNLDIEFSQGDGGYSYNTSYQGLIHYIELHNDESATASEQKWAGQFYNTQTCPECKGARLNKEALSYRLDDKNIAEISALPLDSLKTWVDTLPDKLSANQLKIASEIIKEISTRLDFLLKVGLNYLTMARPTETLSGGEGQRIRLATQIGSQLVNVLYILDEPSIGLHQRDNIKLIDSLKKLRDMGNSVVVVEHDEEMMLSADYIVDMGPGAGRLGGKVVFSGTPQQLLQADTLTAAYLNGTKAIDVPKERRTGNGKHLVLSGATGNNLKNVTLDIPLGMFVCIAGVSGSGKSSLINKTLHPILSKHFYRSNATPLPYTAIKGLEHLDKVIEVDQSPIGRIPRSNPVTYTNIFTDIRNLFAELNESKIRGYKAGRFSFNVAGGRCPVCDGNGYKTLEMNFLPNVYIQCDACGGKRYNRETLEVRFKGKSIADVLDMTINQSVEFFENIPHIVRKLKVLQDVGVGYIRLGQAATTLSGGEAQRIKLATELSKRDTGKTLYILDEPTTGLHFEDINVFLKIIDRLVKNGNTVIIIEHNLDVLKCADYIIELGPDAGASGGEIIAAGTPDDIARNPRSVTGKYLKLNS
;
A
#
# COMPACT_ATOMS: atom_id res chain seq x y z
N MET A 1 -15.92 -30.40 -16.54
CA MET A 1 -14.46 -30.62 -16.45
C MET A 1 -14.23 -32.08 -16.12
N LEU A 2 -13.30 -32.74 -16.81
CA LEU A 2 -13.02 -34.15 -16.69
C LEU A 2 -11.53 -34.38 -16.38
N GLY A 3 -11.23 -35.26 -15.45
CA GLY A 3 -9.90 -35.76 -15.18
C GLY A 3 -8.92 -34.72 -14.61
N ALA A 4 -9.30 -33.86 -13.67
CA ALA A 4 -8.41 -32.88 -13.09
C ALA A 4 -7.48 -33.54 -12.05
N ARG A 5 -6.14 -33.31 -12.22
CA ARG A 5 -5.07 -33.90 -11.39
C ARG A 5 -4.08 -32.86 -10.88
N THR A 6 -4.37 -31.58 -11.05
CA THR A 6 -3.47 -30.51 -10.63
C THR A 6 -3.22 -30.55 -9.13
N HIS A 7 -1.96 -30.53 -8.70
CA HIS A 7 -1.50 -30.59 -7.30
C HIS A 7 -2.02 -31.82 -6.51
N ASN A 8 -2.97 -31.59 -5.59
CA ASN A 8 -3.55 -32.66 -4.77
C ASN A 8 -4.87 -33.22 -5.30
N LEU A 9 -5.37 -32.73 -6.45
CA LEU A 9 -6.58 -33.24 -7.07
C LEU A 9 -6.41 -34.71 -7.53
N LYS A 10 -7.42 -35.53 -7.27
CA LYS A 10 -7.37 -36.99 -7.47
C LYS A 10 -8.19 -37.44 -8.69
N ASN A 11 -7.81 -36.94 -9.87
CA ASN A 11 -8.48 -37.29 -11.12
C ASN A 11 -9.99 -37.06 -11.01
N ILE A 12 -10.38 -35.80 -10.67
CA ILE A 12 -11.77 -35.50 -10.38
C ILE A 12 -12.50 -35.03 -11.63
N ASP A 13 -13.77 -35.43 -11.70
CA ASP A 13 -14.76 -34.90 -12.63
C ASP A 13 -15.69 -33.96 -11.87
N VAL A 14 -15.99 -32.79 -12.44
CA VAL A 14 -16.90 -31.83 -11.82
C VAL A 14 -17.62 -30.99 -12.88
N ASP A 15 -18.93 -30.84 -12.68
CA ASP A 15 -19.77 -29.94 -13.48
C ASP A 15 -20.10 -28.72 -12.64
N ILE A 16 -19.76 -27.54 -13.19
CA ILE A 16 -20.09 -26.23 -12.62
C ILE A 16 -21.04 -25.53 -13.59
N PRO A 17 -22.27 -25.21 -13.17
CA PRO A 17 -23.25 -24.62 -14.07
C PRO A 17 -22.85 -23.21 -14.50
N ARG A 18 -23.09 -22.86 -15.76
CA ARG A 18 -22.86 -21.51 -16.29
C ARG A 18 -23.98 -20.57 -15.86
N TYR A 19 -23.68 -19.27 -15.83
CA TYR A 19 -24.64 -18.19 -15.47
C TYR A 19 -25.22 -18.38 -14.07
N LYS A 20 -24.44 -18.98 -13.16
CA LYS A 20 -24.79 -19.22 -11.76
C LYS A 20 -23.73 -18.68 -10.84
N LEU A 21 -24.12 -18.42 -9.60
CA LEU A 21 -23.20 -18.20 -8.48
C LEU A 21 -22.87 -19.56 -7.87
N SER A 22 -21.66 -20.03 -8.10
CA SER A 22 -21.18 -21.33 -7.61
C SER A 22 -20.14 -21.11 -6.52
N VAL A 23 -20.27 -21.81 -5.39
CA VAL A 23 -19.31 -21.74 -4.28
C VAL A 23 -18.50 -23.04 -4.23
N ILE A 24 -17.17 -22.92 -4.16
CA ILE A 24 -16.25 -24.03 -3.91
C ILE A 24 -15.81 -23.95 -2.44
N THR A 25 -16.19 -24.92 -1.64
CA THR A 25 -15.91 -24.97 -0.20
C THR A 25 -15.18 -26.25 0.21
N GLY A 26 -14.91 -26.42 1.51
CA GLY A 26 -14.22 -27.59 2.10
C GLY A 26 -13.05 -27.18 2.98
N LEU A 27 -12.42 -28.13 3.66
CA LEU A 27 -11.30 -27.92 4.59
C LEU A 27 -10.13 -27.14 3.95
N SER A 28 -9.35 -26.43 4.78
CA SER A 28 -8.08 -25.82 4.34
C SER A 28 -7.16 -26.92 3.78
N GLY A 29 -6.58 -26.69 2.58
CA GLY A 29 -5.77 -27.68 1.89
C GLY A 29 -6.53 -28.84 1.23
N SER A 30 -7.86 -28.78 1.13
CA SER A 30 -8.67 -29.83 0.44
C SER A 30 -8.55 -29.79 -1.08
N GLY A 31 -7.99 -28.72 -1.68
CA GLY A 31 -7.81 -28.59 -3.12
C GLY A 31 -8.68 -27.54 -3.80
N LYS A 32 -9.39 -26.70 -3.04
CA LYS A 32 -10.25 -25.62 -3.57
C LYS A 32 -9.53 -24.71 -4.55
N SER A 33 -8.42 -24.12 -4.10
CA SER A 33 -7.61 -23.21 -4.94
C SER A 33 -6.93 -23.94 -6.09
N SER A 34 -6.58 -25.24 -5.92
CA SER A 34 -6.09 -26.08 -7.01
C SER A 34 -7.13 -26.23 -8.11
N LEU A 35 -8.40 -26.40 -7.75
CA LEU A 35 -9.51 -26.50 -8.68
C LEU A 35 -9.82 -25.14 -9.34
N ALA A 36 -10.07 -24.09 -8.53
CA ALA A 36 -10.53 -22.79 -9.03
C ALA A 36 -9.43 -22.04 -9.80
N PHE A 37 -8.24 -21.89 -9.21
CA PHE A 37 -7.18 -21.05 -9.76
C PHE A 37 -6.17 -21.84 -10.60
N ASN A 38 -5.63 -22.94 -10.08
CA ASN A 38 -4.58 -23.67 -10.76
C ASN A 38 -5.09 -24.58 -11.89
N THR A 39 -6.42 -24.80 -11.97
CA THR A 39 -7.02 -25.59 -13.06
C THR A 39 -7.94 -24.72 -13.93
N ILE A 40 -9.06 -24.22 -13.41
CA ILE A 40 -10.07 -23.51 -14.22
C ILE A 40 -9.52 -22.17 -14.72
N TYR A 41 -8.99 -21.32 -13.83
CA TYR A 41 -8.42 -20.03 -14.22
C TYR A 41 -7.21 -20.18 -15.12
N ALA A 42 -6.27 -21.05 -14.74
CA ALA A 42 -5.05 -21.27 -15.53
C ALA A 42 -5.34 -21.72 -16.96
N GLU A 43 -6.30 -22.64 -17.17
CA GLU A 43 -6.71 -23.06 -18.49
C GLU A 43 -7.43 -21.96 -19.27
N GLY A 44 -8.29 -21.18 -18.61
CA GLY A 44 -8.95 -20.04 -19.21
C GLY A 44 -7.98 -18.96 -19.67
N GLN A 45 -6.98 -18.64 -18.85
CA GLN A 45 -5.92 -17.70 -19.17
C GLN A 45 -5.03 -18.21 -20.31
N ARG A 46 -4.67 -19.50 -20.29
CA ARG A 46 -3.91 -20.15 -21.37
C ARG A 46 -4.63 -20.03 -22.71
N ARG A 47 -5.94 -20.35 -22.77
CA ARG A 47 -6.76 -20.20 -23.98
C ARG A 47 -6.85 -18.77 -24.45
N TYR A 48 -6.96 -17.81 -23.56
CA TYR A 48 -6.99 -16.40 -23.90
C TYR A 48 -5.65 -15.95 -24.53
N ILE A 49 -4.53 -16.36 -23.96
CA ILE A 49 -3.19 -16.07 -24.50
C ILE A 49 -2.98 -16.73 -25.87
N GLU A 50 -3.55 -17.90 -26.11
CA GLU A 50 -3.47 -18.56 -27.42
C GLU A 50 -4.15 -17.78 -28.54
N THR A 51 -5.07 -16.87 -28.22
CA THR A 51 -5.70 -15.97 -29.21
C THR A 51 -4.77 -14.84 -29.68
N PHE A 52 -3.67 -14.60 -28.98
CA PHE A 52 -2.72 -13.55 -29.33
C PHE A 52 -1.84 -13.91 -30.52
N SER A 53 -1.27 -12.89 -31.16
CA SER A 53 -0.31 -13.09 -32.25
C SER A 53 0.92 -13.91 -31.77
N ALA A 54 1.58 -14.61 -32.67
CA ALA A 54 2.79 -15.39 -32.38
C ALA A 54 3.88 -14.52 -31.73
N TYR A 55 4.00 -13.27 -32.15
CA TYR A 55 4.91 -12.29 -31.57
C TYR A 55 4.59 -11.98 -30.10
N ALA A 56 3.33 -11.66 -29.77
CA ALA A 56 2.91 -11.40 -28.40
C ALA A 56 3.09 -12.64 -27.51
N ARG A 57 2.77 -13.84 -28.01
CA ARG A 57 2.98 -15.10 -27.28
C ARG A 57 4.46 -15.36 -26.95
N HIS A 58 5.38 -14.98 -27.85
CA HIS A 58 6.81 -15.12 -27.58
C HIS A 58 7.28 -14.28 -26.39
N PHE A 59 6.71 -13.07 -26.21
CA PHE A 59 7.02 -12.21 -25.05
C PHE A 59 6.35 -12.66 -23.75
N ILE A 60 5.13 -13.20 -23.84
CA ILE A 60 4.35 -13.62 -22.66
C ILE A 60 4.85 -14.98 -22.13
N GLY A 61 5.51 -15.76 -22.98
CA GLY A 61 5.93 -17.13 -22.68
C GLY A 61 4.79 -18.16 -22.86
N ASN A 62 5.18 -19.43 -22.97
CA ASN A 62 4.22 -20.52 -23.02
C ASN A 62 3.73 -20.84 -21.60
N MET A 63 2.44 -20.69 -21.35
CA MET A 63 1.83 -21.20 -20.12
C MET A 63 1.71 -22.72 -20.17
N GLU A 64 2.16 -23.38 -19.13
CA GLU A 64 1.96 -24.83 -18.99
C GLU A 64 0.45 -25.14 -18.91
N ARG A 65 0.04 -26.17 -19.63
CA ARG A 65 -1.34 -26.66 -19.54
C ARG A 65 -1.55 -27.30 -18.18
N PRO A 66 -2.63 -26.96 -17.45
CA PRO A 66 -2.99 -27.68 -16.23
C PRO A 66 -3.19 -29.17 -16.52
N ASP A 67 -2.86 -30.02 -15.55
CA ASP A 67 -3.07 -31.47 -15.66
C ASP A 67 -4.56 -31.79 -15.55
N VAL A 68 -5.23 -31.76 -16.71
CA VAL A 68 -6.67 -32.00 -16.89
C VAL A 68 -6.93 -32.60 -18.25
N ASP A 69 -7.81 -33.57 -18.32
CA ASP A 69 -8.13 -34.22 -19.61
C ASP A 69 -8.92 -33.27 -20.51
N LYS A 70 -10.00 -32.70 -19.99
CA LYS A 70 -10.87 -31.80 -20.77
C LYS A 70 -11.60 -30.78 -19.91
N ILE A 71 -11.60 -29.52 -20.35
CA ILE A 71 -12.51 -28.48 -19.87
C ILE A 71 -13.33 -27.96 -21.04
N SER A 72 -14.67 -28.06 -20.97
CA SER A 72 -15.62 -27.57 -21.96
C SER A 72 -16.46 -26.44 -21.37
N GLY A 73 -17.01 -25.57 -22.25
CA GLY A 73 -17.90 -24.49 -21.84
C GLY A 73 -17.22 -23.34 -21.09
N LEU A 74 -15.89 -23.21 -21.18
CA LEU A 74 -15.12 -22.16 -20.49
C LEU A 74 -15.28 -20.83 -21.23
N SER A 75 -15.86 -19.84 -20.57
CA SER A 75 -15.89 -18.43 -21.00
C SER A 75 -14.53 -17.76 -20.72
N PRO A 76 -14.26 -16.55 -21.25
CA PRO A 76 -13.15 -15.72 -20.79
C PRO A 76 -13.16 -15.61 -19.28
N VAL A 77 -11.98 -15.75 -18.65
CA VAL A 77 -11.87 -15.86 -17.18
C VAL A 77 -11.18 -14.65 -16.59
N ILE A 78 -11.75 -14.08 -15.54
CA ILE A 78 -11.17 -13.00 -14.73
C ILE A 78 -11.05 -13.49 -13.29
N ALA A 79 -9.82 -13.49 -12.76
CA ALA A 79 -9.57 -13.80 -11.35
C ALA A 79 -9.47 -12.54 -10.51
N ILE A 80 -10.08 -12.56 -9.34
CA ILE A 80 -10.00 -11.50 -8.34
C ILE A 80 -9.40 -12.10 -7.06
N GLU A 81 -8.07 -12.13 -7.01
CA GLU A 81 -7.30 -12.67 -5.91
C GLU A 81 -7.03 -11.62 -4.82
N GLN A 82 -6.78 -12.07 -3.59
CA GLN A 82 -6.47 -11.23 -2.45
C GLN A 82 -5.06 -10.60 -2.51
N LYS A 83 -4.08 -11.31 -3.06
CA LYS A 83 -2.64 -11.02 -2.89
C LYS A 83 -2.06 -9.85 -3.72
N THR A 84 -2.81 -9.20 -4.57
CA THR A 84 -2.25 -8.26 -5.55
C THR A 84 -2.58 -6.79 -5.24
N VAL A 85 -2.24 -6.31 -4.06
CA VAL A 85 -2.23 -4.85 -3.81
C VAL A 85 -0.97 -4.25 -4.44
N SER A 86 -1.16 -3.25 -5.30
CA SER A 86 -0.04 -2.54 -5.92
C SER A 86 0.82 -1.85 -4.86
N LYS A 87 2.13 -2.11 -4.89
CA LYS A 87 3.11 -1.42 -4.03
C LYS A 87 3.59 -0.09 -4.63
N ASN A 88 3.03 0.33 -5.75
CA ASN A 88 3.40 1.59 -6.35
C ASN A 88 2.82 2.76 -5.51
N PRO A 89 3.66 3.64 -4.94
CA PRO A 89 3.20 4.74 -4.08
C PRO A 89 2.35 5.77 -4.83
N ARG A 90 2.37 5.73 -6.15
CA ARG A 90 1.52 6.58 -7.01
C ARG A 90 0.13 6.01 -7.28
N SER A 91 -0.09 4.72 -6.98
CA SER A 91 -1.42 4.11 -7.13
C SER A 91 -2.34 4.52 -5.98
N THR A 92 -3.54 4.98 -6.31
CA THR A 92 -4.59 5.36 -5.36
C THR A 92 -5.90 4.65 -5.69
N VAL A 93 -6.85 4.68 -4.77
CA VAL A 93 -8.21 4.17 -5.02
C VAL A 93 -8.77 4.81 -6.29
N GLY A 94 -8.67 6.14 -6.43
CA GLY A 94 -9.18 6.87 -7.59
C GLY A 94 -8.54 6.46 -8.92
N THR A 95 -7.23 6.17 -8.95
CA THR A 95 -6.55 5.72 -10.18
C THR A 95 -6.85 4.26 -10.50
N THR A 96 -6.99 3.40 -9.50
CA THR A 96 -7.31 1.98 -9.70
C THR A 96 -8.74 1.76 -10.18
N THR A 97 -9.67 2.65 -9.80
CA THR A 97 -11.08 2.62 -10.21
C THR A 97 -11.34 3.44 -11.48
N GLU A 98 -10.33 4.08 -12.04
CA GLU A 98 -10.41 5.02 -13.18
C GLU A 98 -11.27 6.27 -12.90
N ILE A 99 -11.89 6.40 -11.73
CA ILE A 99 -12.73 7.55 -11.37
C ILE A 99 -11.92 8.85 -11.42
N TYR A 100 -10.65 8.80 -11.01
CA TYR A 100 -9.76 9.95 -11.06
C TYR A 100 -9.53 10.48 -12.49
N ASP A 101 -9.51 9.60 -13.49
CA ASP A 101 -9.35 9.99 -14.88
C ASP A 101 -10.58 10.75 -15.41
N PHE A 102 -11.77 10.35 -14.99
CA PHE A 102 -12.98 11.09 -15.27
C PHE A 102 -13.00 12.46 -14.57
N PHE A 103 -12.52 12.56 -13.33
CA PHE A 103 -12.37 13.86 -12.65
C PHE A 103 -11.35 14.76 -13.34
N ARG A 104 -10.23 14.23 -13.81
CA ARG A 104 -9.25 15.00 -14.62
C ARG A 104 -9.90 15.57 -15.88
N LEU A 105 -10.72 14.76 -16.55
CA LEU A 105 -11.47 15.21 -17.73
C LEU A 105 -12.49 16.27 -17.34
N LEU A 106 -13.25 16.08 -16.27
CA LEU A 106 -14.25 17.01 -15.77
C LEU A 106 -13.63 18.38 -15.43
N TYR A 107 -12.55 18.39 -14.64
CA TYR A 107 -11.86 19.63 -14.28
C TYR A 107 -11.22 20.33 -15.48
N SER A 108 -10.70 19.59 -16.44
CA SER A 108 -10.11 20.19 -17.65
C SER A 108 -11.13 20.83 -18.58
N ARG A 109 -12.40 20.36 -18.56
CA ARG A 109 -13.45 20.82 -19.47
C ARG A 109 -14.45 21.78 -18.84
N ALA A 110 -14.79 21.58 -17.58
CA ALA A 110 -15.81 22.36 -16.87
C ALA A 110 -15.26 23.17 -15.68
N GLY A 111 -14.01 22.94 -15.27
CA GLY A 111 -13.38 23.61 -14.14
C GLY A 111 -13.11 25.07 -14.39
N GLU A 112 -13.36 25.91 -13.38
CA GLU A 112 -13.06 27.32 -13.39
C GLU A 112 -11.65 27.58 -12.84
N ALA A 113 -10.82 28.29 -13.58
CA ALA A 113 -9.47 28.62 -13.19
C ALA A 113 -9.41 29.86 -12.30
N TYR A 114 -8.63 29.78 -11.23
CA TYR A 114 -8.30 30.87 -10.33
C TYR A 114 -6.80 31.09 -10.29
N SER A 115 -6.37 32.33 -10.04
CA SER A 115 -4.95 32.65 -9.90
C SER A 115 -4.44 32.17 -8.53
N TYR A 116 -3.41 31.34 -8.49
CA TYR A 116 -2.78 30.94 -7.22
C TYR A 116 -2.06 32.11 -6.52
N ALA A 117 -1.79 33.23 -7.24
CA ALA A 117 -1.11 34.37 -6.69
C ALA A 117 -2.07 35.39 -6.08
N SER A 118 -3.29 35.53 -6.62
CA SER A 118 -4.26 36.57 -6.20
C SER A 118 -5.61 36.02 -5.72
N GLY A 119 -5.88 34.73 -5.94
CA GLY A 119 -7.17 34.08 -5.66
C GLY A 119 -8.31 34.50 -6.59
N GLN A 120 -8.06 35.39 -7.56
CA GLN A 120 -9.10 35.88 -8.48
C GLN A 120 -9.37 34.88 -9.59
N LYS A 121 -10.63 34.83 -10.05
CA LYS A 121 -11.04 34.03 -11.20
C LYS A 121 -10.30 34.51 -12.44
N MET A 122 -9.76 33.58 -13.21
CA MET A 122 -9.07 33.88 -14.45
C MET A 122 -10.07 34.07 -15.59
N VAL A 123 -9.72 34.94 -16.51
CA VAL A 123 -10.53 35.28 -17.66
C VAL A 123 -9.73 35.07 -18.95
N ARG A 124 -10.42 34.77 -20.00
CA ARG A 124 -9.87 34.80 -21.34
C ARG A 124 -10.78 35.65 -22.22
N TYR A 125 -10.21 36.40 -23.15
CA TYR A 125 -10.97 37.30 -24.04
C TYR A 125 -10.82 36.86 -25.49
N THR A 126 -11.90 36.95 -26.24
CA THR A 126 -11.81 36.91 -27.72
C THR A 126 -11.26 38.23 -28.25
N GLU A 127 -10.71 38.20 -29.46
CA GLU A 127 -10.23 39.41 -30.12
C GLU A 127 -11.29 40.50 -30.20
N GLU A 128 -12.54 40.11 -30.49
CA GLU A 128 -13.69 41.04 -30.55
C GLU A 128 -13.99 41.66 -29.18
N GLN A 129 -13.93 40.86 -28.11
CA GLN A 129 -14.13 41.39 -26.75
C GLN A 129 -13.01 42.34 -26.33
N ILE A 130 -11.76 42.02 -26.66
CA ILE A 130 -10.60 42.89 -26.40
C ILE A 130 -10.81 44.20 -27.11
N LEU A 131 -11.17 44.19 -28.40
CA LEU A 131 -11.40 45.37 -29.22
C LEU A 131 -12.52 46.22 -28.63
N ALA A 132 -13.64 45.61 -28.26
CA ALA A 132 -14.77 46.31 -27.65
C ALA A 132 -14.38 46.97 -26.31
N MET A 133 -13.65 46.26 -25.44
CA MET A 133 -13.18 46.79 -24.16
C MET A 133 -12.15 47.94 -24.34
N ILE A 134 -11.31 47.89 -25.37
CA ILE A 134 -10.36 48.95 -25.72
C ILE A 134 -11.12 50.19 -26.16
N PHE A 135 -12.13 50.04 -26.98
CA PHE A 135 -12.96 51.21 -27.42
C PHE A 135 -13.78 51.78 -26.28
N ASP A 136 -14.32 50.96 -25.38
CA ASP A 136 -15.10 51.40 -24.24
C ASP A 136 -14.25 52.25 -23.26
N LYS A 137 -13.05 51.72 -22.91
CA LYS A 137 -12.23 52.29 -21.83
C LYS A 137 -11.26 53.38 -22.28
N TYR A 138 -10.74 53.29 -23.53
CA TYR A 138 -9.63 54.12 -23.99
C TYR A 138 -9.98 55.01 -25.18
N SER A 139 -11.24 55.15 -25.55
CA SER A 139 -11.64 56.02 -26.67
C SER A 139 -11.09 57.45 -26.52
N GLY A 140 -10.46 57.94 -27.59
CA GLY A 140 -9.84 59.26 -27.63
C GLY A 140 -8.47 59.40 -26.94
N LYS A 141 -7.99 58.38 -26.28
CA LYS A 141 -6.73 58.38 -25.53
C LYS A 141 -5.56 57.86 -26.36
N ALA A 142 -4.37 58.42 -26.12
CA ALA A 142 -3.11 57.95 -26.70
C ALA A 142 -2.63 56.73 -25.90
N CYS A 143 -2.57 55.58 -26.55
CA CYS A 143 -2.23 54.30 -25.93
C CYS A 143 -1.05 53.60 -26.62
N LEU A 144 -0.38 52.75 -25.86
CA LEU A 144 0.64 51.84 -26.34
C LEU A 144 0.08 50.42 -26.30
N ILE A 145 0.22 49.69 -27.40
CA ILE A 145 -0.03 48.23 -27.47
C ILE A 145 1.31 47.54 -27.33
N LEU A 146 1.42 46.65 -26.33
CA LEU A 146 2.65 45.92 -26.00
C LEU A 146 2.44 44.40 -26.03
N ALA A 147 3.51 43.70 -26.34
CA ALA A 147 3.55 42.24 -26.21
C ALA A 147 4.61 41.84 -25.17
N PRO A 148 4.25 41.08 -24.09
CA PRO A 148 5.21 40.59 -23.12
C PRO A 148 6.01 39.45 -23.74
N LEU A 149 7.34 39.54 -23.73
CA LEU A 149 8.25 38.52 -24.26
C LEU A 149 9.00 37.77 -23.17
N VAL A 150 9.31 38.43 -22.07
CA VAL A 150 9.97 37.87 -20.88
C VAL A 150 9.28 38.36 -19.63
N LYS A 151 9.00 37.47 -18.69
CA LYS A 151 8.41 37.81 -17.41
C LYS A 151 9.16 37.12 -16.28
N ASN A 152 9.74 37.92 -15.38
CA ASN A 152 10.43 37.52 -14.15
C ASN A 152 11.49 36.40 -14.37
N ARG A 153 12.36 36.57 -15.39
CA ARG A 153 13.41 35.60 -15.72
C ARG A 153 14.79 36.25 -15.77
N LYS A 154 15.81 35.53 -15.30
CA LYS A 154 17.21 35.92 -15.38
C LYS A 154 17.74 35.73 -16.81
N GLY A 155 18.60 36.65 -17.25
CA GLY A 155 19.25 36.54 -18.56
C GLY A 155 19.76 37.88 -19.08
N HIS A 156 20.73 37.84 -20.02
CA HIS A 156 21.27 39.08 -20.64
C HIS A 156 20.50 39.54 -21.89
N TYR A 157 19.66 38.66 -22.46
CA TYR A 157 18.68 38.90 -23.56
C TYR A 157 19.20 39.62 -24.84
N ARG A 158 20.53 39.62 -25.12
CA ARG A 158 21.12 40.26 -26.29
C ARG A 158 20.50 39.75 -27.61
N GLU A 159 20.39 38.44 -27.77
CA GLU A 159 19.84 37.85 -28.99
C GLU A 159 18.35 38.21 -29.17
N LEU A 160 17.58 38.28 -28.06
CA LEU A 160 16.19 38.69 -28.08
C LEU A 160 16.05 40.12 -28.64
N PHE A 161 16.84 41.05 -28.13
CA PHE A 161 16.80 42.46 -28.62
C PHE A 161 17.22 42.57 -30.08
N GLU A 162 18.23 41.84 -30.52
CA GLU A 162 18.63 41.80 -31.93
C GLU A 162 17.52 41.22 -32.83
N ASN A 163 16.81 40.20 -32.41
CA ASN A 163 15.69 39.58 -33.13
C ASN A 163 14.47 40.53 -33.21
N ILE A 164 14.14 41.23 -32.11
CA ILE A 164 13.05 42.20 -32.07
C ILE A 164 13.36 43.34 -33.03
N ARG A 165 14.59 43.85 -33.05
CA ARG A 165 15.03 44.94 -33.93
C ARG A 165 15.01 44.52 -35.42
N LYS A 166 15.42 43.30 -35.71
CA LYS A 166 15.33 42.75 -37.12
C LYS A 166 13.89 42.66 -37.60
N LYS A 167 12.92 42.47 -36.69
CA LYS A 167 11.47 42.49 -37.02
C LYS A 167 10.89 43.89 -37.16
N GLY A 168 11.69 44.96 -37.00
CA GLY A 168 11.27 46.32 -37.18
C GLY A 168 10.75 47.08 -35.93
N TYR A 169 10.87 46.45 -34.74
CA TYR A 169 10.47 47.15 -33.52
C TYR A 169 11.65 47.89 -32.89
N SER A 170 11.44 49.16 -32.52
CA SER A 170 12.48 50.02 -31.96
C SER A 170 12.34 50.28 -30.45
N ASN A 171 11.16 50.06 -29.87
CA ASN A 171 10.89 50.40 -28.47
C ASN A 171 10.51 49.15 -27.65
N VAL A 172 11.07 49.08 -26.47
CA VAL A 172 10.76 48.07 -25.44
C VAL A 172 10.49 48.74 -24.11
N ARG A 173 9.73 48.07 -23.25
CA ARG A 173 9.59 48.42 -21.86
C ARG A 173 10.31 47.33 -21.07
N ILE A 174 11.28 47.73 -20.23
CA ILE A 174 12.12 46.84 -19.43
C ILE A 174 11.96 47.21 -17.97
N ASP A 175 11.54 46.27 -17.15
CA ASP A 175 11.33 46.47 -15.71
C ASP A 175 10.48 47.72 -15.41
N GLY A 176 9.46 47.97 -16.24
CA GLY A 176 8.57 49.09 -16.13
C GLY A 176 9.04 50.38 -16.83
N THR A 177 10.26 50.45 -17.35
CA THR A 177 10.84 51.64 -17.96
C THR A 177 10.92 51.53 -19.48
N MET A 178 10.42 52.54 -20.22
CA MET A 178 10.49 52.57 -21.70
C MET A 178 11.90 52.87 -22.16
N GLN A 179 12.41 52.08 -23.10
CA GLN A 179 13.76 52.21 -23.67
C GLN A 179 13.74 51.98 -25.18
N GLU A 180 14.69 52.58 -25.89
CA GLU A 180 14.93 52.30 -27.31
C GLU A 180 15.97 51.16 -27.43
N ILE A 181 15.73 50.23 -28.35
CA ILE A 181 16.64 49.10 -28.58
C ILE A 181 17.90 49.60 -29.30
N THR A 182 19.02 49.63 -28.63
CA THR A 182 20.32 49.98 -29.20
C THR A 182 21.08 48.73 -29.67
N LEU A 183 22.06 48.92 -30.59
CA LEU A 183 22.88 47.84 -31.08
C LEU A 183 23.74 47.25 -29.95
N GLY A 184 23.65 45.93 -29.77
CA GLY A 184 24.39 45.21 -28.70
C GLY A 184 23.79 45.34 -27.30
N MET A 185 22.56 45.84 -27.17
CA MET A 185 21.86 45.98 -25.88
C MET A 185 21.83 44.65 -25.11
N LYS A 186 22.17 44.71 -23.81
CA LYS A 186 22.16 43.55 -22.89
C LYS A 186 21.74 44.01 -21.50
N LEU A 187 21.13 43.08 -20.76
CA LEU A 187 20.70 43.29 -19.38
C LEU A 187 21.60 42.53 -18.39
N ASP A 188 21.43 42.84 -17.11
CA ASP A 188 22.15 42.11 -16.04
C ASP A 188 21.72 40.65 -15.97
N ARG A 189 22.66 39.71 -16.18
CA ARG A 189 22.41 38.28 -16.25
C ARG A 189 21.84 37.68 -14.96
N TYR A 190 22.12 38.29 -13.83
CA TYR A 190 21.80 37.76 -12.50
C TYR A 190 20.50 38.30 -11.92
N LYS A 191 19.90 39.31 -12.53
CA LYS A 191 18.62 39.88 -12.13
C LYS A 191 17.46 39.29 -12.94
N ASN A 192 16.30 39.27 -12.33
CA ASN A 192 15.07 38.95 -13.04
C ASN A 192 14.59 40.18 -13.79
N HIS A 193 14.17 39.97 -15.03
CA HIS A 193 13.70 41.03 -15.90
C HIS A 193 12.32 40.76 -16.46
N ASP A 194 11.54 41.82 -16.63
CA ASP A 194 10.31 41.88 -17.43
C ASP A 194 10.60 42.65 -18.72
N ILE A 195 10.33 42.08 -19.89
CA ILE A 195 10.60 42.69 -21.18
C ILE A 195 9.35 42.65 -22.04
N GLU A 196 8.82 43.77 -22.38
CA GLU A 196 7.68 43.92 -23.27
C GLU A 196 8.07 44.77 -24.52
N VAL A 197 7.67 44.28 -25.70
CA VAL A 197 7.91 45.02 -26.95
C VAL A 197 6.71 45.90 -27.26
N VAL A 198 6.96 47.14 -27.69
CA VAL A 198 5.91 48.07 -28.17
C VAL A 198 5.58 47.73 -29.62
N ILE A 199 4.35 47.29 -29.85
CA ILE A 199 3.84 46.88 -31.16
C ILE A 199 3.33 48.08 -31.94
N ASP A 200 2.54 48.95 -31.27
CA ASP A 200 1.97 50.13 -31.91
C ASP A 200 1.73 51.22 -30.88
N LYS A 201 1.79 52.48 -31.37
CA LYS A 201 1.44 53.70 -30.65
C LYS A 201 0.21 54.27 -31.32
N ILE A 202 -0.94 54.19 -30.67
CA ILE A 202 -2.25 54.50 -31.24
C ILE A 202 -2.95 55.59 -30.45
N VAL A 203 -3.80 56.36 -31.13
CA VAL A 203 -4.92 57.06 -30.50
C VAL A 203 -6.16 56.21 -30.78
N VAL A 204 -6.87 55.80 -29.74
CA VAL A 204 -8.00 54.88 -29.88
C VAL A 204 -9.19 55.63 -30.51
N ASP A 205 -9.42 55.43 -31.82
CA ASP A 205 -10.57 55.94 -32.56
C ASP A 205 -11.26 54.80 -33.32
N LYS A 206 -12.59 54.82 -33.36
CA LYS A 206 -13.40 53.83 -34.12
C LYS A 206 -13.10 53.86 -35.63
N LYS A 207 -12.57 54.95 -36.16
CA LYS A 207 -12.14 55.07 -37.56
C LYS A 207 -10.94 54.17 -37.89
N ASP A 208 -10.11 53.86 -36.88
CA ASP A 208 -8.89 53.05 -37.03
C ASP A 208 -9.10 51.56 -36.58
N THR A 209 -10.32 51.07 -36.59
CA THR A 209 -10.67 49.74 -36.11
C THR A 209 -9.83 48.61 -36.72
N GLU A 210 -9.61 48.60 -38.05
CA GLU A 210 -8.82 47.59 -38.72
C GLU A 210 -7.33 47.61 -38.32
N ARG A 211 -6.76 48.85 -38.16
CA ARG A 211 -5.38 49.03 -37.69
C ARG A 211 -5.22 48.52 -36.27
N ILE A 212 -6.14 48.88 -35.37
CA ILE A 212 -6.12 48.45 -33.97
C ILE A 212 -6.27 46.94 -33.89
N ALA A 213 -7.20 46.32 -34.61
CA ALA A 213 -7.38 44.86 -34.67
C ALA A 213 -6.13 44.15 -35.18
N LYS A 214 -5.44 44.72 -36.19
CA LYS A 214 -4.18 44.16 -36.71
C LYS A 214 -3.06 44.24 -35.65
N SER A 215 -2.97 45.33 -34.94
CA SER A 215 -1.98 45.53 -33.86
C SER A 215 -2.24 44.60 -32.68
N ILE A 216 -3.52 44.37 -32.31
CA ILE A 216 -3.92 43.38 -31.29
C ILE A 216 -3.48 41.96 -31.71
N ARG A 217 -3.80 41.54 -32.94
CA ARG A 217 -3.39 40.24 -33.46
C ARG A 217 -1.87 40.05 -33.46
N LEU A 218 -1.13 41.10 -33.81
CA LEU A 218 0.32 41.07 -33.83
C LEU A 218 0.90 40.98 -32.42
N ALA A 219 0.34 41.74 -31.48
CA ALA A 219 0.71 41.71 -30.07
C ALA A 219 0.42 40.33 -29.44
N MET A 220 -0.76 39.77 -29.68
CA MET A 220 -1.14 38.42 -29.25
C MET A 220 -0.23 37.34 -29.81
N LYS A 221 0.14 37.43 -31.09
CA LYS A 221 1.05 36.49 -31.74
C LYS A 221 2.45 36.53 -31.17
N LEU A 222 2.99 37.71 -30.90
CA LEU A 222 4.34 37.86 -30.34
C LEU A 222 4.40 37.58 -28.83
N GLY A 223 3.35 37.91 -28.09
CA GLY A 223 3.22 37.63 -26.67
C GLY A 223 2.61 36.26 -26.35
N GLU A 224 2.60 35.32 -27.30
CA GLU A 224 2.10 33.94 -27.11
C GLU A 224 0.69 33.87 -26.50
N GLY A 225 -0.22 34.72 -27.03
CA GLY A 225 -1.61 34.79 -26.58
C GLY A 225 -1.87 35.83 -25.49
N VAL A 226 -0.88 36.61 -25.10
CA VAL A 226 -0.99 37.71 -24.12
C VAL A 226 -0.63 39.04 -24.76
N MET A 227 -1.39 40.08 -24.50
CA MET A 227 -1.06 41.45 -24.85
C MET A 227 -1.30 42.41 -23.69
N MET A 228 -0.73 43.59 -23.77
CA MET A 228 -0.92 44.65 -22.83
C MET A 228 -1.30 45.96 -23.57
N ILE A 229 -2.16 46.74 -22.94
CA ILE A 229 -2.40 48.14 -23.36
C ILE A 229 -2.16 49.05 -22.16
N MET A 230 -1.58 50.21 -22.41
CA MET A 230 -1.40 51.23 -21.40
C MET A 230 -1.56 52.62 -22.02
N GLU A 231 -2.11 53.58 -21.28
CA GLU A 231 -2.09 54.99 -21.67
C GLU A 231 -0.65 55.46 -21.70
N ARG A 232 -0.31 56.35 -22.65
CA ARG A 232 1.07 56.80 -22.87
C ARG A 232 1.71 57.40 -21.63
N ASP A 233 0.90 58.07 -20.82
CA ASP A 233 1.34 58.78 -19.61
C ASP A 233 1.09 57.99 -18.31
N SER A 234 0.58 56.78 -18.42
CA SER A 234 0.34 55.84 -17.30
C SER A 234 1.47 54.83 -17.17
N HIS A 235 1.79 54.47 -15.92
CA HIS A 235 2.75 53.38 -15.63
C HIS A 235 2.09 52.01 -15.43
N THR A 236 0.75 51.93 -15.39
CA THR A 236 0.00 50.71 -15.12
C THR A 236 -0.61 50.11 -16.37
N PRO A 237 -0.08 48.98 -16.88
CA PRO A 237 -0.67 48.31 -18.02
C PRO A 237 -1.90 47.48 -17.64
N GLN A 238 -2.85 47.40 -18.57
CA GLN A 238 -3.95 46.42 -18.51
C GLN A 238 -3.60 45.24 -19.40
N TYR A 239 -3.73 44.05 -18.88
CA TYR A 239 -3.46 42.80 -19.58
C TYR A 239 -4.72 42.26 -20.24
N PHE A 240 -4.56 41.71 -21.44
CA PHE A 240 -5.54 40.90 -22.15
C PHE A 240 -4.91 39.62 -22.65
N SER A 241 -5.67 38.54 -22.64
CA SER A 241 -5.14 37.25 -23.09
C SER A 241 -6.23 36.41 -23.76
N SER A 242 -5.86 35.74 -24.79
CA SER A 242 -6.64 34.64 -25.38
C SER A 242 -6.50 33.32 -24.55
N LEU A 243 -5.53 33.26 -23.64
CA LEU A 243 -5.35 32.22 -22.65
C LEU A 243 -6.02 32.62 -21.32
N LEU A 244 -6.25 31.69 -20.45
CA LEU A 244 -6.72 31.95 -19.09
C LEU A 244 -5.67 32.80 -18.33
N MET A 245 -6.03 34.00 -17.94
CA MET A 245 -5.12 34.94 -17.32
C MET A 245 -5.78 35.68 -16.14
N CYS A 246 -4.99 35.97 -15.11
CA CYS A 246 -5.39 36.81 -14.02
C CYS A 246 -5.34 38.29 -14.43
N PRO A 247 -6.47 39.03 -14.42
CA PRO A 247 -6.47 40.42 -14.82
C PRO A 247 -5.58 41.32 -13.97
N LYS A 248 -5.38 40.95 -12.68
CA LYS A 248 -4.61 41.76 -11.72
C LYS A 248 -3.10 41.53 -11.82
N THR A 249 -2.67 40.29 -12.00
CA THR A 249 -1.25 39.91 -11.94
C THR A 249 -0.64 39.66 -13.31
N GLY A 250 -1.47 39.49 -14.35
CA GLY A 250 -1.03 39.08 -15.70
C GLY A 250 -0.47 37.64 -15.72
N LEU A 251 -0.67 36.86 -14.65
CA LEU A 251 -0.33 35.44 -14.62
C LEU A 251 -1.27 34.68 -15.58
N ALA A 252 -0.72 33.98 -16.56
CA ALA A 252 -1.47 33.23 -17.55
C ALA A 252 -1.19 31.72 -17.37
N TYR A 253 -2.23 30.91 -17.56
CA TYR A 253 -2.11 29.44 -17.60
C TYR A 253 -2.11 28.99 -19.06
N ALA A 254 -1.37 27.93 -19.33
CA ALA A 254 -1.39 27.26 -20.61
C ALA A 254 -2.77 26.65 -20.91
N GLU A 255 -3.01 26.20 -22.15
CA GLU A 255 -4.25 25.52 -22.48
C GLU A 255 -4.44 24.26 -21.61
N THR A 256 -5.63 24.17 -21.02
CA THR A 256 -5.94 23.14 -20.01
C THR A 256 -6.24 21.81 -20.68
N ALA A 257 -5.54 20.77 -20.23
CA ALA A 257 -5.73 19.40 -20.70
C ALA A 257 -5.76 18.44 -19.51
N PRO A 258 -6.35 17.25 -19.62
CA PRO A 258 -6.46 16.28 -18.52
C PRO A 258 -5.12 15.93 -17.86
N HIS A 259 -4.01 15.96 -18.60
CA HIS A 259 -2.69 15.65 -18.05
C HIS A 259 -2.18 16.72 -17.06
N ASN A 260 -2.71 17.95 -17.08
CA ASN A 260 -2.38 19.01 -16.10
C ASN A 260 -2.88 18.65 -14.69
N PHE A 261 -3.88 17.80 -14.59
CA PHE A 261 -4.45 17.31 -13.32
C PHE A 261 -3.93 15.92 -12.93
N SER A 262 -2.88 15.42 -13.60
CA SER A 262 -2.29 14.13 -13.29
C SER A 262 -1.05 14.30 -12.42
N PHE A 263 -1.05 13.67 -11.24
CA PHE A 263 0.15 13.59 -10.40
C PHE A 263 1.19 12.57 -10.92
N ASN A 264 0.87 11.83 -11.98
CA ASN A 264 1.79 10.91 -12.66
C ASN A 264 2.52 11.55 -13.84
N THR A 265 2.24 12.80 -14.16
CA THR A 265 2.90 13.56 -15.24
C THR A 265 3.65 14.76 -14.67
N PRO A 266 4.83 15.12 -15.21
CA PRO A 266 5.59 16.30 -14.75
C PRO A 266 4.80 17.62 -14.83
N LYS A 267 3.82 17.71 -15.76
CA LYS A 267 3.00 18.92 -15.93
C LYS A 267 2.00 19.15 -14.79
N GLY A 268 1.48 18.08 -14.18
CA GLY A 268 0.50 18.19 -13.12
C GLY A 268 1.07 17.92 -11.73
N ALA A 269 2.17 17.16 -11.64
CA ALA A 269 2.76 16.75 -10.38
C ALA A 269 3.35 17.92 -9.57
N CYS A 270 3.27 17.84 -8.25
CA CYS A 270 4.02 18.71 -7.37
C CYS A 270 5.53 18.56 -7.61
N PRO A 271 6.28 19.64 -7.88
CA PRO A 271 7.70 19.56 -8.23
C PRO A 271 8.57 19.01 -7.08
N ARG A 272 8.15 19.22 -5.81
CA ARG A 272 8.92 18.79 -4.64
C ARG A 272 8.82 17.30 -4.36
N CYS A 273 7.63 16.73 -4.44
CA CYS A 273 7.38 15.32 -4.15
C CYS A 273 7.16 14.46 -5.41
N ASN A 274 7.29 15.02 -6.60
CA ASN A 274 7.07 14.33 -7.88
C ASN A 274 5.76 13.55 -7.93
N GLY A 275 4.70 14.09 -7.33
CA GLY A 275 3.36 13.47 -7.33
C GLY A 275 3.14 12.37 -6.28
N ILE A 276 4.08 12.13 -5.38
CA ILE A 276 3.94 11.11 -4.32
C ILE A 276 3.07 11.62 -3.17
N GLY A 277 3.10 12.93 -2.89
CA GLY A 277 2.35 13.56 -1.77
C GLY A 277 3.11 13.55 -0.45
N THR A 278 4.17 12.78 -0.35
CA THR A 278 5.06 12.70 0.82
C THR A 278 6.51 12.91 0.40
N VAL A 279 7.35 13.27 1.35
CA VAL A 279 8.80 13.40 1.17
C VAL A 279 9.50 12.65 2.30
N ASN A 280 10.62 12.04 1.99
CA ASN A 280 11.47 11.43 3.00
C ASN A 280 12.38 12.53 3.57
N VAL A 281 12.35 12.70 4.88
CA VAL A 281 13.16 13.66 5.62
C VAL A 281 13.98 12.90 6.64
N VAL A 282 15.21 13.30 6.81
CA VAL A 282 16.10 12.71 7.82
C VAL A 282 15.52 12.99 9.21
N ASP A 283 15.39 11.96 10.03
CA ASP A 283 14.78 12.02 11.36
C ASP A 283 15.87 12.07 12.44
N MET A 284 15.94 13.18 13.17
CA MET A 284 16.93 13.41 14.21
C MET A 284 16.81 12.40 15.37
N ASP A 285 15.61 11.96 15.71
CA ASP A 285 15.40 10.96 16.78
C ASP A 285 15.89 9.56 16.36
N LYS A 286 15.95 9.28 15.06
CA LYS A 286 16.56 8.06 14.51
C LYS A 286 18.09 8.15 14.42
N ILE A 287 18.62 9.35 14.26
CA ILE A 287 20.07 9.60 14.29
C ILE A 287 20.59 9.57 15.73
N ILE A 288 19.86 10.22 16.65
CA ILE A 288 20.24 10.38 18.06
C ILE A 288 19.11 9.86 18.95
N PRO A 289 18.98 8.54 19.11
CA PRO A 289 17.87 7.95 19.90
C PRO A 289 18.05 8.13 21.41
N ASP A 290 19.26 8.32 21.89
CA ASP A 290 19.55 8.56 23.32
C ASP A 290 20.60 9.65 23.48
N ARG A 291 20.16 10.85 23.81
CA ARG A 291 21.03 12.03 24.03
C ARG A 291 21.90 11.95 25.29
N ARG A 292 21.69 10.93 26.14
CA ARG A 292 22.55 10.71 27.34
C ARG A 292 23.89 10.07 26.96
N LEU A 293 23.95 9.40 25.80
CA LEU A 293 25.17 8.82 25.26
C LEU A 293 26.05 9.91 24.67
N SER A 294 27.38 9.71 24.75
CA SER A 294 28.34 10.53 24.02
C SER A 294 28.52 10.05 22.57
N ILE A 295 29.17 10.87 21.76
CA ILE A 295 29.55 10.51 20.38
C ILE A 295 30.48 9.30 20.39
N ALA A 296 31.47 9.26 21.29
CA ALA A 296 32.39 8.12 21.43
C ALA A 296 31.67 6.82 21.79
N GLN A 297 30.61 6.87 22.57
CA GLN A 297 29.79 5.72 22.95
C GLN A 297 28.85 5.27 21.83
N GLY A 298 28.76 6.00 20.72
CA GLY A 298 27.89 5.71 19.60
C GLY A 298 26.52 6.35 19.70
N GLY A 299 26.39 7.48 20.39
CA GLY A 299 25.14 8.23 20.52
C GLY A 299 24.60 8.78 19.19
N ILE A 300 25.47 8.90 18.16
CA ILE A 300 25.09 9.20 16.77
C ILE A 300 25.15 7.90 15.96
N LEU A 301 24.01 7.28 15.72
CA LEU A 301 23.91 5.95 15.14
C LEU A 301 24.57 5.79 13.73
N PRO A 302 24.42 6.74 12.79
CA PRO A 302 25.00 6.61 11.46
C PRO A 302 26.53 6.43 11.44
N ILE A 303 27.24 6.99 12.40
CA ILE A 303 28.71 6.89 12.48
C ILE A 303 29.16 5.82 13.49
N GLY A 304 28.28 5.35 14.35
CA GLY A 304 28.55 4.32 15.35
C GLY A 304 29.50 4.78 16.45
N LYS A 305 30.20 3.82 17.09
CA LYS A 305 31.20 4.11 18.11
C LYS A 305 32.45 4.70 17.50
N ALA A 306 33.07 5.64 18.20
CA ALA A 306 34.30 6.29 17.74
C ALA A 306 35.42 5.27 17.45
N LYS A 307 36.02 5.43 16.27
CA LYS A 307 37.18 4.69 15.83
C LYS A 307 38.19 5.69 15.30
N ASN A 308 39.39 5.66 15.81
CA ASN A 308 40.48 6.58 15.44
C ASN A 308 40.85 6.56 13.95
N THR A 309 40.35 5.58 13.19
CA THR A 309 40.67 5.43 11.76
C THR A 309 39.66 6.15 10.85
N LEU A 310 38.51 6.62 11.35
CA LEU A 310 37.51 7.26 10.54
C LEU A 310 37.68 8.79 10.52
N SER A 311 37.84 9.36 9.32
CA SER A 311 38.05 10.81 9.13
C SER A 311 36.92 11.69 9.68
N ILE A 312 35.70 11.15 9.76
CA ILE A 312 34.52 11.88 10.24
C ILE A 312 34.65 12.26 11.72
N PHE A 313 35.22 11.38 12.58
CA PHE A 313 35.38 11.70 14.00
C PHE A 313 36.37 12.85 14.21
N ARG A 314 37.43 12.93 13.41
CA ARG A 314 38.39 14.03 13.45
C ARG A 314 37.75 15.37 13.05
N LYS A 315 36.84 15.35 12.05
CA LYS A 315 36.08 16.55 11.68
C LYS A 315 35.19 17.00 12.84
N ILE A 316 34.53 16.04 13.52
CA ILE A 316 33.69 16.32 14.69
C ILE A 316 34.53 16.82 15.87
N GLU A 317 35.78 16.28 16.07
CA GLU A 317 36.70 16.81 17.08
C GLU A 317 37.11 18.26 16.79
N ALA A 318 37.33 18.61 15.52
CA ALA A 318 37.64 19.99 15.13
C ALA A 318 36.44 20.94 15.43
N ILE A 319 35.21 20.51 15.17
CA ILE A 319 34.00 21.23 15.57
C ILE A 319 33.91 21.33 17.10
N GLY A 320 34.24 20.23 17.81
CA GLY A 320 34.23 20.19 19.25
C GLY A 320 35.21 21.20 19.88
N ARG A 321 36.41 21.35 19.34
CA ARG A 321 37.36 22.39 19.77
C ARG A 321 36.81 23.81 19.57
N LYS A 322 36.09 24.04 18.46
CA LYS A 322 35.47 25.35 18.14
C LYS A 322 34.32 25.69 19.12
N HIS A 323 33.55 24.70 19.55
CA HIS A 323 32.35 24.89 20.36
C HIS A 323 32.52 24.44 21.84
N GLY A 324 33.70 24.00 22.25
CA GLY A 324 34.03 23.69 23.66
C GLY A 324 33.43 22.33 24.14
N PHE A 325 33.37 21.31 23.29
CA PHE A 325 33.00 19.94 23.67
C PHE A 325 33.98 18.92 23.06
N ASP A 326 33.99 17.70 23.59
CA ASP A 326 34.78 16.56 23.10
C ASP A 326 33.87 15.40 22.71
N LEU A 327 34.43 14.32 22.16
CA LEU A 327 33.72 13.13 21.77
C LEU A 327 33.07 12.38 22.96
N ASP A 328 33.55 12.55 24.17
CA ASP A 328 33.05 11.91 25.38
C ASP A 328 31.95 12.71 26.06
N THR A 329 31.70 13.94 25.61
CA THR A 329 30.63 14.81 26.10
C THR A 329 29.27 14.20 25.73
N PRO A 330 28.36 13.99 26.68
CA PRO A 330 26.98 13.56 26.39
C PRO A 330 26.30 14.51 25.39
N ILE A 331 25.61 13.97 24.38
CA ILE A 331 25.01 14.78 23.31
C ILE A 331 24.02 15.82 23.88
N ALA A 332 23.34 15.53 25.00
CA ALA A 332 22.47 16.47 25.67
C ALA A 332 23.19 17.72 26.21
N LYS A 333 24.53 17.70 26.36
CA LYS A 333 25.36 18.81 26.85
C LYS A 333 26.13 19.52 25.74
N ILE A 334 26.09 19.00 24.51
CA ILE A 334 26.71 19.66 23.35
C ILE A 334 25.91 20.92 23.04
N PRO A 335 26.59 22.08 22.84
CA PRO A 335 25.91 23.32 22.38
C PRO A 335 25.11 23.09 21.11
N GLU A 336 23.94 23.72 21.00
CA GLU A 336 23.04 23.55 19.85
C GLU A 336 23.70 23.93 18.53
N GLU A 337 24.53 25.00 18.53
CA GLU A 337 25.33 25.43 17.37
C GLU A 337 26.34 24.37 16.94
N GLY A 338 27.01 23.71 17.87
CA GLY A 338 27.94 22.63 17.60
C GLY A 338 27.26 21.37 17.06
N LEU A 339 26.09 21.06 17.61
CA LEU A 339 25.29 19.95 17.11
C LEU A 339 24.75 20.24 15.70
N ASP A 340 24.29 21.46 15.44
CA ASP A 340 23.84 21.89 14.11
C ASP A 340 24.96 21.82 13.08
N GLU A 341 26.18 22.26 13.44
CA GLU A 341 27.35 22.18 12.57
C GLU A 341 27.75 20.72 12.27
N ILE A 342 27.61 19.80 13.23
CA ILE A 342 27.81 18.36 13.01
C ILE A 342 26.77 17.83 12.00
N MET A 343 25.53 18.24 12.12
CA MET A 343 24.43 17.71 11.30
C MET A 343 24.37 18.33 9.92
N ASN A 344 24.46 19.65 9.80
CA ASN A 344 24.24 20.39 8.56
C ASN A 344 25.52 20.81 7.85
N GLY A 345 26.69 20.70 8.51
CA GLY A 345 27.97 21.05 7.94
C GLY A 345 28.51 22.40 8.42
N SER A 346 29.81 22.62 8.18
CA SER A 346 30.49 23.85 8.54
C SER A 346 30.53 24.83 7.37
N ALA A 347 30.24 26.08 7.64
CA ALA A 347 30.36 27.18 6.65
C ALA A 347 31.84 27.45 6.34
N ASP A 348 32.72 27.29 7.34
CA ASP A 348 34.15 27.45 7.24
C ASP A 348 34.85 26.09 7.02
N ASN A 349 36.03 26.14 6.45
CA ASN A 349 36.88 24.96 6.39
C ASN A 349 37.38 24.59 7.79
N LEU A 350 37.43 23.29 8.10
CA LEU A 350 37.91 22.78 9.38
C LEU A 350 39.40 22.47 9.31
N ASP A 351 40.15 22.91 10.31
CA ASP A 351 41.57 22.57 10.51
C ASP A 351 41.68 21.25 11.29
N ILE A 352 42.14 20.22 10.60
CA ILE A 352 42.35 18.89 11.16
C ILE A 352 43.84 18.71 11.47
N GLU A 353 44.15 18.49 12.75
CA GLU A 353 45.49 18.27 13.22
C GLU A 353 45.80 16.77 13.31
N PHE A 354 46.97 16.39 12.82
CA PHE A 354 47.55 15.06 12.98
C PHE A 354 48.82 15.17 13.86
N SER A 355 48.78 14.57 15.06
CA SER A 355 49.98 14.38 15.84
C SER A 355 50.50 12.95 15.63
N GLN A 356 51.62 12.77 14.96
CA GLN A 356 52.32 11.51 14.83
C GLN A 356 53.80 11.74 15.26
N GLY A 357 54.15 11.44 16.51
CA GLY A 357 55.48 11.69 17.07
C GLY A 357 55.84 13.17 17.13
N ASP A 358 57.14 13.54 16.91
CA ASP A 358 57.63 14.91 16.98
C ASP A 358 57.30 15.82 15.79
N GLY A 359 56.41 15.38 14.84
CA GLY A 359 56.00 16.18 13.69
C GLY A 359 54.49 16.12 13.47
N GLY A 360 53.76 17.18 13.87
CA GLY A 360 52.34 17.36 13.53
C GLY A 360 52.19 18.09 12.20
N TYR A 361 51.26 17.68 11.37
CA TYR A 361 50.80 18.47 10.22
C TYR A 361 49.28 18.70 10.33
N SER A 362 48.84 19.89 9.91
CA SER A 362 47.40 20.22 9.79
C SER A 362 47.03 20.35 8.34
N TYR A 363 45.81 19.96 7.98
CA TYR A 363 45.21 20.24 6.68
C TYR A 363 43.80 20.79 6.82
N ASN A 364 43.48 21.68 5.89
CA ASN A 364 42.20 22.36 5.86
C ASN A 364 41.21 21.59 4.98
N THR A 365 39.99 21.29 5.45
CA THR A 365 38.98 20.51 4.73
C THR A 365 37.58 21.01 4.99
N SER A 366 36.71 20.88 3.99
CA SER A 366 35.28 21.20 4.15
C SER A 366 34.54 20.02 4.82
N TYR A 367 33.47 20.35 5.54
CA TYR A 367 32.57 19.41 6.13
C TYR A 367 31.12 19.74 5.74
N GLN A 368 30.47 18.87 4.99
CA GLN A 368 29.13 19.08 4.43
C GLN A 368 28.00 18.60 5.36
N GLY A 369 28.34 18.06 6.54
CA GLY A 369 27.37 17.58 7.51
C GLY A 369 27.02 16.11 7.39
N LEU A 370 26.51 15.57 8.50
CA LEU A 370 26.10 14.18 8.58
C LEU A 370 24.82 13.90 7.78
N ILE A 371 23.92 14.85 7.71
CA ILE A 371 22.68 14.74 6.90
C ILE A 371 23.05 14.54 5.44
N HIS A 372 23.96 15.35 4.91
CA HIS A 372 24.44 15.20 3.53
C HIS A 372 25.14 13.86 3.29
N TYR A 373 25.88 13.38 4.28
CA TYR A 373 26.49 12.04 4.22
C TYR A 373 25.44 10.92 4.10
N ILE A 374 24.34 11.00 4.85
CA ILE A 374 23.21 10.05 4.77
C ILE A 374 22.49 10.18 3.40
N GLU A 375 22.31 11.40 2.89
CA GLU A 375 21.69 11.66 1.59
C GLU A 375 22.48 11.06 0.44
N LEU A 376 23.79 11.20 0.42
CA LEU A 376 24.68 10.57 -0.57
C LEU A 376 24.54 9.05 -0.62
N HIS A 377 24.36 8.40 0.53
CA HIS A 377 24.17 6.94 0.62
C HIS A 377 22.73 6.50 0.31
N ASN A 378 21.82 7.43 0.13
CA ASN A 378 20.44 7.18 -0.32
C ASN A 378 20.19 7.54 -1.79
N ASP A 379 21.20 8.04 -2.48
CA ASP A 379 21.13 8.37 -3.91
C ASP A 379 20.97 7.14 -4.79
N GLU A 380 20.45 7.31 -6.01
CA GLU A 380 20.28 6.22 -7.00
C GLU A 380 21.60 5.56 -7.40
N SER A 381 22.73 6.27 -7.27
CA SER A 381 24.08 5.76 -7.54
C SER A 381 24.63 4.87 -6.43
N ALA A 382 24.06 4.90 -5.22
CA ALA A 382 24.50 4.11 -4.09
C ALA A 382 24.08 2.63 -4.21
N THR A 383 24.84 1.74 -3.57
CA THR A 383 24.50 0.31 -3.57
C THR A 383 23.21 0.03 -2.78
N ALA A 384 22.52 -1.06 -3.10
CA ALA A 384 21.30 -1.47 -2.40
C ALA A 384 21.51 -1.63 -0.87
N SER A 385 22.72 -1.97 -0.43
CA SER A 385 23.09 -2.08 0.99
C SER A 385 23.18 -0.71 1.64
N GLU A 386 23.77 0.27 0.97
CA GLU A 386 23.91 1.65 1.43
C GLU A 386 22.54 2.34 1.47
N GLN A 387 21.73 2.19 0.44
CA GLN A 387 20.35 2.71 0.42
C GLN A 387 19.51 2.13 1.55
N LYS A 388 19.63 0.82 1.83
CA LYS A 388 18.95 0.18 2.95
C LYS A 388 19.44 0.70 4.30
N TRP A 389 20.75 0.95 4.44
CA TRP A 389 21.33 1.53 5.64
C TRP A 389 20.85 2.98 5.82
N ALA A 390 20.96 3.83 4.80
CA ALA A 390 20.54 5.22 4.86
C ALA A 390 19.02 5.33 5.14
N GLY A 391 18.22 4.48 4.51
CA GLY A 391 16.76 4.44 4.68
C GLY A 391 16.29 4.26 6.12
N GLN A 392 17.13 3.74 7.02
CA GLN A 392 16.78 3.60 8.44
C GLN A 392 16.66 4.94 9.16
N PHE A 393 17.33 5.99 8.66
CA PHE A 393 17.37 7.32 9.27
C PHE A 393 16.34 8.28 8.69
N TYR A 394 15.56 7.85 7.70
CA TYR A 394 14.49 8.67 7.13
C TYR A 394 13.15 8.41 7.80
N ASN A 395 12.36 9.49 7.87
CA ASN A 395 10.94 9.42 8.17
C ASN A 395 10.15 10.01 6.99
N THR A 396 9.01 9.41 6.69
CA THR A 396 8.13 9.90 5.64
C THR A 396 7.18 10.93 6.20
N GLN A 397 7.23 12.15 5.69
CA GLN A 397 6.37 13.26 6.08
C GLN A 397 5.51 13.73 4.91
N THR A 398 4.36 14.32 5.22
CA THR A 398 3.53 14.97 4.21
C THR A 398 4.33 16.08 3.53
N CYS A 399 4.28 16.13 2.21
CA CYS A 399 5.01 17.15 1.44
C CYS A 399 4.57 18.56 1.87
N PRO A 400 5.50 19.43 2.32
CA PRO A 400 5.15 20.75 2.84
C PRO A 400 4.64 21.70 1.74
N GLU A 401 4.98 21.46 0.48
CA GLU A 401 4.54 22.31 -0.63
C GLU A 401 3.12 22.00 -1.06
N CYS A 402 2.80 20.75 -1.36
CA CYS A 402 1.44 20.35 -1.80
C CYS A 402 0.55 19.88 -0.66
N LYS A 403 1.06 19.78 0.58
CA LYS A 403 0.32 19.30 1.77
C LYS A 403 -0.42 17.98 1.54
N GLY A 404 0.21 17.06 0.79
CA GLY A 404 -0.37 15.77 0.46
C GLY A 404 -1.23 15.74 -0.81
N ALA A 405 -1.55 16.88 -1.42
CA ALA A 405 -2.40 16.97 -2.61
C ALA A 405 -1.78 16.38 -3.89
N ARG A 406 -0.47 16.07 -3.90
CA ARG A 406 0.29 15.48 -5.00
C ARG A 406 0.44 16.35 -6.26
N LEU A 407 -0.37 17.37 -6.43
CA LEU A 407 -0.46 18.24 -7.60
C LEU A 407 0.28 19.56 -7.38
N ASN A 408 0.62 20.22 -8.49
CA ASN A 408 1.21 21.54 -8.48
C ASN A 408 0.15 22.63 -8.18
N LYS A 409 0.62 23.85 -7.92
CA LYS A 409 -0.24 24.99 -7.55
C LYS A 409 -1.24 25.38 -8.64
N GLU A 410 -0.86 25.25 -9.91
CA GLU A 410 -1.74 25.55 -11.06
C GLU A 410 -2.93 24.59 -11.11
N ALA A 411 -2.69 23.28 -11.06
CA ALA A 411 -3.75 22.28 -11.05
C ALA A 411 -4.71 22.43 -9.85
N LEU A 412 -4.17 22.75 -8.67
CA LEU A 412 -4.96 22.98 -7.46
C LEU A 412 -5.77 24.29 -7.48
N SER A 413 -5.53 25.16 -8.44
CA SER A 413 -6.23 26.42 -8.59
C SER A 413 -7.48 26.35 -9.49
N TYR A 414 -7.77 25.18 -10.06
CA TYR A 414 -9.03 24.92 -10.75
C TYR A 414 -10.08 24.43 -9.77
N ARG A 415 -11.31 24.97 -9.88
CA ARG A 415 -12.41 24.65 -8.97
C ARG A 415 -13.69 24.31 -9.72
N LEU A 416 -14.47 23.44 -9.12
CA LEU A 416 -15.86 23.16 -9.44
C LEU A 416 -16.65 23.21 -8.13
N ASP A 417 -17.72 23.99 -8.07
CA ASP A 417 -18.46 24.20 -6.81
C ASP A 417 -17.49 24.51 -5.64
N ASP A 418 -16.59 25.46 -5.86
CA ASP A 418 -15.56 25.94 -4.93
C ASP A 418 -14.54 24.89 -4.43
N LYS A 419 -14.58 23.67 -4.95
CA LYS A 419 -13.64 22.60 -4.58
C LYS A 419 -12.66 22.30 -5.71
N ASN A 420 -11.39 22.10 -5.33
CA ASN A 420 -10.37 21.61 -6.26
C ASN A 420 -10.36 20.06 -6.29
N ILE A 421 -9.65 19.50 -7.26
CA ILE A 421 -9.59 18.05 -7.47
C ILE A 421 -8.97 17.28 -6.29
N ALA A 422 -8.06 17.88 -5.53
CA ALA A 422 -7.47 17.23 -4.35
C ALA A 422 -8.46 17.22 -3.17
N GLU A 423 -9.18 18.31 -2.96
CA GLU A 423 -10.21 18.40 -1.92
C GLU A 423 -11.32 17.38 -2.13
N ILE A 424 -11.83 17.21 -3.36
CA ILE A 424 -12.83 16.17 -3.64
C ILE A 424 -12.24 14.76 -3.51
N SER A 425 -10.97 14.57 -3.87
CA SER A 425 -10.31 13.26 -3.74
C SER A 425 -10.08 12.84 -2.29
N ALA A 426 -10.07 13.80 -1.36
CA ALA A 426 -9.95 13.56 0.07
C ALA A 426 -11.28 13.26 0.75
N LEU A 427 -12.42 13.50 0.08
CA LEU A 427 -13.73 13.17 0.62
C LEU A 427 -13.91 11.65 0.73
N PRO A 428 -14.60 11.15 1.79
CA PRO A 428 -15.12 9.79 1.80
C PRO A 428 -16.05 9.55 0.60
N LEU A 429 -16.08 8.32 0.08
CA LEU A 429 -16.79 8.00 -1.17
C LEU A 429 -18.30 8.27 -1.09
N ASP A 430 -18.94 8.15 0.07
CA ASP A 430 -20.34 8.51 0.30
C ASP A 430 -20.57 10.02 0.15
N SER A 431 -19.70 10.82 0.80
CA SER A 431 -19.75 12.28 0.71
C SER A 431 -19.41 12.77 -0.70
N LEU A 432 -18.45 12.09 -1.36
CA LEU A 432 -18.11 12.35 -2.74
C LEU A 432 -19.28 12.07 -3.68
N LYS A 433 -19.99 10.96 -3.47
CA LYS A 433 -21.21 10.62 -4.24
C LYS A 433 -22.28 11.68 -4.09
N THR A 434 -22.55 12.10 -2.86
CA THR A 434 -23.51 13.18 -2.57
C THR A 434 -23.13 14.48 -3.29
N TRP A 435 -21.82 14.83 -3.26
CA TRP A 435 -21.35 16.01 -3.97
C TRP A 435 -21.52 15.88 -5.49
N VAL A 436 -21.19 14.71 -6.07
CA VAL A 436 -21.35 14.45 -7.51
C VAL A 436 -22.80 14.54 -7.94
N ASP A 437 -23.72 13.98 -7.15
CA ASP A 437 -25.17 13.99 -7.46
C ASP A 437 -25.79 15.38 -7.38
N THR A 438 -25.27 16.25 -6.51
CA THR A 438 -25.72 17.66 -6.38
C THR A 438 -25.03 18.62 -7.35
N LEU A 439 -23.94 18.18 -7.99
CA LEU A 439 -23.14 19.03 -8.88
C LEU A 439 -23.92 19.56 -10.10
N PRO A 440 -24.82 18.81 -10.77
CA PRO A 440 -25.60 19.30 -11.90
C PRO A 440 -26.38 20.58 -11.60
N ASP A 441 -26.92 20.71 -10.39
CA ASP A 441 -27.72 21.85 -9.96
C ASP A 441 -26.91 23.13 -9.73
N LYS A 442 -25.59 22.98 -9.61
CA LYS A 442 -24.64 24.06 -9.30
C LYS A 442 -23.86 24.53 -10.53
N LEU A 443 -23.92 23.79 -11.61
CA LEU A 443 -23.22 24.11 -12.85
C LEU A 443 -24.03 25.04 -13.74
N SER A 444 -23.36 25.92 -14.46
CA SER A 444 -23.97 26.70 -15.53
C SER A 444 -24.45 25.79 -16.67
N ALA A 445 -25.44 26.24 -17.46
CA ALA A 445 -25.99 25.48 -18.57
C ALA A 445 -24.92 24.97 -19.57
N ASN A 446 -23.88 25.77 -19.84
CA ASN A 446 -22.78 25.38 -20.70
C ASN A 446 -21.89 24.31 -20.07
N GLN A 447 -21.58 24.46 -18.77
CA GLN A 447 -20.80 23.44 -18.05
C GLN A 447 -21.56 22.14 -17.95
N LEU A 448 -22.87 22.17 -17.66
CA LEU A 448 -23.72 20.98 -17.56
C LEU A 448 -23.77 20.20 -18.88
N LYS A 449 -23.91 20.92 -20.02
CA LYS A 449 -23.91 20.29 -21.35
C LYS A 449 -22.61 19.51 -21.64
N ILE A 450 -21.48 19.99 -21.13
CA ILE A 450 -20.16 19.35 -21.31
C ILE A 450 -19.97 18.23 -20.29
N ALA A 451 -20.46 18.38 -19.07
CA ALA A 451 -20.12 17.54 -17.92
C ALA A 451 -21.10 16.38 -17.70
N SER A 452 -22.32 16.43 -18.28
CA SER A 452 -23.42 15.49 -17.98
C SER A 452 -23.03 14.01 -18.11
N GLU A 453 -22.41 13.60 -19.22
CA GLU A 453 -22.00 12.22 -19.43
C GLU A 453 -20.84 11.81 -18.50
N ILE A 454 -19.92 12.73 -18.21
CA ILE A 454 -18.79 12.49 -17.30
C ILE A 454 -19.31 12.28 -15.89
N ILE A 455 -20.23 13.12 -15.44
CA ILE A 455 -20.88 13.04 -14.11
C ILE A 455 -21.60 11.71 -13.95
N LYS A 456 -22.35 11.28 -14.99
CA LYS A 456 -23.06 10.00 -15.01
C LYS A 456 -22.11 8.82 -14.84
N GLU A 457 -21.00 8.79 -15.56
CA GLU A 457 -19.96 7.75 -15.43
C GLU A 457 -19.33 7.72 -14.04
N ILE A 458 -18.99 8.89 -13.48
CA ILE A 458 -18.45 9.00 -12.13
C ILE A 458 -19.48 8.47 -11.11
N SER A 459 -20.73 8.94 -11.21
CA SER A 459 -21.82 8.56 -10.31
C SER A 459 -22.06 7.04 -10.31
N THR A 460 -22.07 6.42 -11.50
CA THR A 460 -22.27 4.97 -11.67
C THR A 460 -21.13 4.18 -11.02
N ARG A 461 -19.86 4.58 -11.24
CA ARG A 461 -18.69 3.90 -10.64
C ARG A 461 -18.65 4.06 -9.12
N LEU A 462 -19.01 5.23 -8.59
CA LEU A 462 -19.15 5.46 -7.15
C LEU A 462 -20.23 4.56 -6.54
N ASP A 463 -21.37 4.40 -7.20
CA ASP A 463 -22.43 3.51 -6.75
C ASP A 463 -21.96 2.06 -6.58
N PHE A 464 -21.12 1.55 -7.48
CA PHE A 464 -20.57 0.21 -7.33
C PHE A 464 -19.61 0.09 -6.12
N LEU A 465 -18.78 1.09 -5.87
CA LEU A 465 -17.90 1.11 -4.70
C LEU A 465 -18.70 1.16 -3.39
N LEU A 466 -19.79 1.94 -3.35
CA LEU A 466 -20.65 2.02 -2.19
C LEU A 466 -21.41 0.70 -1.94
N LYS A 467 -21.86 0.04 -3.01
CA LYS A 467 -22.56 -1.25 -2.93
C LYS A 467 -21.69 -2.37 -2.34
N VAL A 468 -20.38 -2.35 -2.57
CA VAL A 468 -19.44 -3.31 -1.96
C VAL A 468 -18.95 -2.89 -0.56
N GLY A 469 -19.54 -1.85 0.05
CA GLY A 469 -19.26 -1.44 1.43
C GLY A 469 -17.96 -0.65 1.61
N LEU A 470 -17.51 0.12 0.60
CA LEU A 470 -16.28 0.92 0.66
C LEU A 470 -16.55 2.43 0.88
N ASN A 471 -17.70 2.78 1.47
CA ASN A 471 -18.15 4.16 1.68
C ASN A 471 -17.16 5.05 2.43
N TYR A 472 -16.37 4.49 3.34
CA TYR A 472 -15.41 5.20 4.18
C TYR A 472 -14.06 5.49 3.50
N LEU A 473 -13.75 4.86 2.37
CA LEU A 473 -12.51 5.11 1.65
C LEU A 473 -12.53 6.49 0.98
N THR A 474 -11.34 7.03 0.72
CA THR A 474 -11.16 8.23 -0.09
C THR A 474 -10.46 7.88 -1.40
N MET A 475 -10.71 8.65 -2.46
CA MET A 475 -10.03 8.44 -3.73
C MET A 475 -8.51 8.68 -3.65
N ALA A 476 -8.08 9.58 -2.77
CA ALA A 476 -6.66 9.89 -2.56
C ALA A 476 -5.90 8.80 -1.80
N ARG A 477 -6.59 7.82 -1.18
CA ARG A 477 -5.95 6.77 -0.36
C ARG A 477 -5.01 5.92 -1.19
N PRO A 478 -3.71 5.80 -0.80
CA PRO A 478 -2.74 4.96 -1.49
C PRO A 478 -3.15 3.49 -1.42
N THR A 479 -3.03 2.77 -2.54
CA THR A 479 -3.41 1.35 -2.61
C THR A 479 -2.59 0.46 -1.68
N GLU A 480 -1.32 0.79 -1.44
CA GLU A 480 -0.43 0.07 -0.52
C GLU A 480 -0.92 0.06 0.94
N THR A 481 -1.81 1.00 1.31
CA THR A 481 -2.39 1.12 2.64
C THR A 481 -3.70 0.34 2.81
N LEU A 482 -4.21 -0.26 1.74
CA LEU A 482 -5.43 -1.03 1.74
C LEU A 482 -5.22 -2.42 2.34
N SER A 483 -6.20 -2.93 3.06
CA SER A 483 -6.26 -4.34 3.39
C SER A 483 -6.48 -5.20 2.14
N GLY A 484 -6.15 -6.50 2.22
CA GLY A 484 -6.38 -7.43 1.12
C GLY A 484 -7.84 -7.43 0.64
N GLY A 485 -8.78 -7.46 1.58
CA GLY A 485 -10.21 -7.43 1.28
C GLY A 485 -10.69 -6.10 0.69
N GLU A 486 -10.15 -4.94 1.15
CA GLU A 486 -10.46 -3.63 0.54
C GLU A 486 -10.00 -3.60 -0.93
N GLY A 487 -8.77 -4.05 -1.21
CA GLY A 487 -8.23 -4.11 -2.56
C GLY A 487 -9.03 -5.04 -3.48
N GLN A 488 -9.46 -6.17 -2.98
CA GLN A 488 -10.29 -7.14 -3.72
C GLN A 488 -11.67 -6.56 -4.07
N ARG A 489 -12.33 -5.89 -3.10
CA ARG A 489 -13.63 -5.25 -3.33
C ARG A 489 -13.56 -4.08 -4.30
N ILE A 490 -12.47 -3.31 -4.30
CA ILE A 490 -12.24 -2.27 -5.31
C ILE A 490 -12.20 -2.90 -6.71
N ARG A 491 -11.48 -4.00 -6.89
CA ARG A 491 -11.43 -4.69 -8.18
C ARG A 491 -12.80 -5.26 -8.56
N LEU A 492 -13.52 -5.87 -7.62
CA LEU A 492 -14.88 -6.36 -7.87
C LEU A 492 -15.80 -5.22 -8.34
N ALA A 493 -15.78 -4.08 -7.65
CA ALA A 493 -16.57 -2.91 -8.05
C ALA A 493 -16.19 -2.40 -9.45
N THR A 494 -14.90 -2.37 -9.77
CA THR A 494 -14.41 -1.98 -11.10
C THR A 494 -14.89 -2.96 -12.18
N GLN A 495 -14.86 -4.26 -11.90
CA GLN A 495 -15.34 -5.29 -12.84
C GLN A 495 -16.85 -5.24 -13.05
N ILE A 496 -17.64 -5.03 -12.00
CA ILE A 496 -19.09 -4.79 -12.13
C ILE A 496 -19.34 -3.54 -12.99
N GLY A 497 -18.54 -2.49 -12.77
CA GLY A 497 -18.62 -1.25 -13.54
C GLY A 497 -18.27 -1.39 -15.02
N SER A 498 -17.49 -2.41 -15.40
CA SER A 498 -17.14 -2.67 -16.82
C SER A 498 -18.30 -3.21 -17.65
N GLN A 499 -19.37 -3.68 -17.00
CA GLN A 499 -20.57 -4.25 -17.63
C GLN A 499 -20.27 -5.38 -18.63
N LEU A 500 -19.19 -6.11 -18.44
CA LEU A 500 -18.85 -7.27 -19.25
C LEU A 500 -19.89 -8.38 -19.04
N VAL A 501 -20.23 -9.08 -20.14
CA VAL A 501 -21.15 -10.21 -20.16
C VAL A 501 -20.49 -11.46 -20.67
N ASN A 502 -21.02 -12.64 -20.30
CA ASN A 502 -20.49 -13.94 -20.69
C ASN A 502 -19.04 -14.19 -20.22
N VAL A 503 -18.67 -13.63 -19.08
CA VAL A 503 -17.37 -13.82 -18.43
C VAL A 503 -17.52 -14.80 -17.26
N LEU A 504 -16.48 -15.57 -16.98
CA LEU A 504 -16.35 -16.36 -15.78
C LEU A 504 -15.49 -15.60 -14.76
N TYR A 505 -16.11 -15.12 -13.70
CA TYR A 505 -15.39 -14.50 -12.58
C TYR A 505 -15.04 -15.56 -11.54
N ILE A 506 -13.77 -15.58 -11.09
CA ILE A 506 -13.30 -16.45 -10.02
C ILE A 506 -12.78 -15.56 -8.89
N LEU A 507 -13.38 -15.69 -7.71
CA LEU A 507 -13.03 -14.89 -6.52
C LEU A 507 -12.46 -15.80 -5.42
N ASP A 508 -11.43 -15.30 -4.74
CA ASP A 508 -10.79 -15.97 -3.61
C ASP A 508 -11.21 -15.31 -2.31
N GLU A 509 -12.06 -15.98 -1.54
CA GLU A 509 -12.51 -15.57 -0.21
C GLU A 509 -12.90 -14.07 -0.12
N PRO A 510 -13.86 -13.59 -0.92
CA PRO A 510 -14.21 -12.17 -0.98
C PRO A 510 -14.87 -11.62 0.29
N SER A 511 -15.34 -12.46 1.20
CA SER A 511 -15.94 -12.07 2.49
C SER A 511 -14.91 -11.69 3.57
N ILE A 512 -13.60 -11.86 3.28
CA ILE A 512 -12.52 -11.60 4.24
C ILE A 512 -12.55 -10.20 4.82
N GLY A 513 -12.42 -10.11 6.16
CA GLY A 513 -12.40 -8.85 6.90
C GLY A 513 -13.70 -8.06 6.84
N LEU A 514 -14.79 -8.71 6.42
CA LEU A 514 -16.13 -8.13 6.43
C LEU A 514 -16.87 -8.42 7.72
N HIS A 515 -17.52 -7.39 8.23
CA HIS A 515 -18.60 -7.56 9.19
C HIS A 515 -19.83 -8.17 8.50
N GLN A 516 -20.64 -8.94 9.22
CA GLN A 516 -21.82 -9.61 8.66
C GLN A 516 -22.75 -8.67 7.88
N ARG A 517 -22.93 -7.44 8.37
CA ARG A 517 -23.68 -6.38 7.69
C ARG A 517 -23.17 -6.09 6.27
N ASP A 518 -21.87 -6.11 6.08
CA ASP A 518 -21.26 -5.76 4.79
C ASP A 518 -21.16 -6.99 3.87
N ASN A 519 -21.15 -8.21 4.45
CA ASN A 519 -21.19 -9.47 3.71
C ASN A 519 -22.47 -9.61 2.88
N ILE A 520 -23.61 -9.24 3.43
CA ILE A 520 -24.89 -9.23 2.72
C ILE A 520 -24.81 -8.36 1.45
N LYS A 521 -24.20 -7.17 1.54
CA LYS A 521 -24.02 -6.27 0.39
C LYS A 521 -23.10 -6.87 -0.69
N LEU A 522 -22.07 -7.59 -0.26
CA LEU A 522 -21.18 -8.31 -1.17
C LEU A 522 -21.94 -9.40 -1.92
N ILE A 523 -22.70 -10.24 -1.22
CA ILE A 523 -23.53 -11.30 -1.82
C ILE A 523 -24.49 -10.72 -2.87
N ASP A 524 -25.17 -9.63 -2.55
CA ASP A 524 -26.07 -8.93 -3.49
C ASP A 524 -25.31 -8.42 -4.73
N SER A 525 -24.08 -7.97 -4.55
CA SER A 525 -23.23 -7.50 -5.66
C SER A 525 -22.79 -8.65 -6.56
N LEU A 526 -22.48 -9.82 -6.01
CA LEU A 526 -22.15 -11.03 -6.76
C LEU A 526 -23.38 -11.59 -7.51
N LYS A 527 -24.56 -11.56 -6.89
CA LYS A 527 -25.82 -11.93 -7.55
C LYS A 527 -26.12 -11.01 -8.74
N LYS A 528 -25.91 -9.69 -8.60
CA LYS A 528 -26.04 -8.74 -9.72
C LYS A 528 -25.06 -9.04 -10.84
N LEU A 529 -23.80 -9.34 -10.51
CA LEU A 529 -22.79 -9.71 -11.51
C LEU A 529 -23.21 -10.96 -12.30
N ARG A 530 -23.76 -11.97 -11.63
CA ARG A 530 -24.36 -13.15 -12.25
C ARG A 530 -25.55 -12.76 -13.14
N ASP A 531 -26.49 -11.96 -12.64
CA ASP A 531 -27.73 -11.59 -13.33
C ASP A 531 -27.47 -10.74 -14.59
N MET A 532 -26.30 -10.11 -14.69
CA MET A 532 -25.82 -9.47 -15.92
C MET A 532 -25.41 -10.48 -17.01
N GLY A 533 -25.57 -11.78 -16.80
CA GLY A 533 -25.24 -12.82 -17.78
C GLY A 533 -23.81 -13.37 -17.62
N ASN A 534 -23.25 -13.35 -16.43
CA ASN A 534 -21.93 -13.87 -16.09
C ASN A 534 -22.02 -15.17 -15.27
N SER A 535 -20.95 -15.93 -15.28
CA SER A 535 -20.73 -17.04 -14.35
C SER A 535 -19.82 -16.55 -13.22
N VAL A 536 -20.19 -16.87 -11.98
CA VAL A 536 -19.43 -16.45 -10.81
C VAL A 536 -19.04 -17.67 -9.99
N VAL A 537 -17.75 -17.91 -9.81
CA VAL A 537 -17.21 -18.98 -8.97
C VAL A 537 -16.48 -18.35 -7.79
N VAL A 538 -16.85 -18.71 -6.59
CA VAL A 538 -16.28 -18.16 -5.35
C VAL A 538 -15.71 -19.29 -4.53
N VAL A 539 -14.46 -19.17 -4.13
CA VAL A 539 -13.86 -20.03 -3.09
C VAL A 539 -14.20 -19.41 -1.76
N GLU A 540 -15.01 -20.10 -0.92
CA GLU A 540 -15.53 -19.49 0.29
C GLU A 540 -15.83 -20.51 1.41
N HIS A 541 -15.90 -19.97 2.64
CA HIS A 541 -16.20 -20.70 3.87
C HIS A 541 -17.34 -20.05 4.68
N ASP A 542 -17.81 -18.89 4.26
CA ASP A 542 -18.88 -18.15 4.93
C ASP A 542 -20.24 -18.83 4.73
N GLU A 543 -20.96 -19.03 5.83
CA GLU A 543 -22.25 -19.69 5.85
C GLU A 543 -23.29 -18.98 4.96
N GLU A 544 -23.42 -17.64 5.09
CA GLU A 544 -24.41 -16.87 4.31
C GLU A 544 -24.10 -16.92 2.80
N MET A 545 -22.82 -16.85 2.45
CA MET A 545 -22.39 -16.95 1.06
C MET A 545 -22.75 -18.33 0.48
N MET A 546 -22.47 -19.43 1.23
CA MET A 546 -22.81 -20.79 0.80
C MET A 546 -24.32 -20.98 0.65
N LEU A 547 -25.11 -20.55 1.62
CA LEU A 547 -26.58 -20.68 1.58
C LEU A 547 -27.21 -19.79 0.51
N SER A 548 -26.55 -18.70 0.12
CA SER A 548 -27.00 -17.77 -0.93
C SER A 548 -26.58 -18.16 -2.34
N ALA A 549 -25.73 -19.20 -2.50
CA ALA A 549 -25.27 -19.67 -3.80
C ALA A 549 -26.37 -20.42 -4.57
N ASP A 550 -26.23 -20.49 -5.89
CA ASP A 550 -27.06 -21.35 -6.74
C ASP A 550 -26.54 -22.79 -6.75
N TYR A 551 -25.23 -22.96 -6.57
CA TYR A 551 -24.57 -24.26 -6.66
C TYR A 551 -23.34 -24.31 -5.74
N ILE A 552 -23.08 -25.48 -5.14
CA ILE A 552 -21.96 -25.66 -4.24
C ILE A 552 -21.14 -26.89 -4.68
N VAL A 553 -19.83 -26.78 -4.63
CA VAL A 553 -18.88 -27.88 -4.79
C VAL A 553 -18.08 -27.99 -3.49
N ASP A 554 -18.29 -29.07 -2.74
CA ASP A 554 -17.58 -29.32 -1.48
C ASP A 554 -16.38 -30.24 -1.73
N MET A 555 -15.19 -29.78 -1.32
CA MET A 555 -13.93 -30.46 -1.54
C MET A 555 -13.41 -31.12 -0.26
N GLY A 556 -13.04 -32.39 -0.39
CA GLY A 556 -12.61 -33.15 0.80
C GLY A 556 -12.04 -34.52 0.47
N PRO A 557 -12.25 -35.51 1.38
CA PRO A 557 -12.79 -35.41 2.75
C PRO A 557 -11.84 -34.80 3.78
N GLY A 558 -10.55 -34.66 3.46
CA GLY A 558 -9.51 -34.12 4.34
C GLY A 558 -8.63 -33.08 3.64
N ALA A 559 -7.47 -32.77 4.24
CA ALA A 559 -6.48 -31.85 3.72
C ALA A 559 -5.30 -32.54 3.04
N GLY A 560 -4.62 -31.88 2.12
CA GLY A 560 -3.42 -32.39 1.43
C GLY A 560 -3.67 -33.71 0.70
N ARG A 561 -2.94 -34.77 1.08
CA ARG A 561 -3.08 -36.11 0.46
C ARG A 561 -4.43 -36.80 0.74
N LEU A 562 -5.10 -36.42 1.82
CA LEU A 562 -6.43 -36.95 2.14
C LEU A 562 -7.55 -36.15 1.47
N GLY A 563 -7.24 -34.98 0.92
CA GLY A 563 -8.14 -34.15 0.14
C GLY A 563 -8.14 -34.48 -1.36
N GLY A 564 -8.54 -33.50 -2.17
CA GLY A 564 -8.48 -33.57 -3.62
C GLY A 564 -9.62 -34.31 -4.30
N LYS A 565 -10.72 -34.58 -3.59
CA LYS A 565 -11.94 -35.17 -4.15
C LYS A 565 -13.11 -34.20 -4.03
N VAL A 566 -14.07 -34.32 -4.92
CA VAL A 566 -15.38 -33.70 -4.76
C VAL A 566 -16.20 -34.66 -3.87
N VAL A 567 -16.57 -34.19 -2.67
CA VAL A 567 -17.39 -34.98 -1.74
C VAL A 567 -18.88 -34.68 -1.90
N PHE A 568 -19.20 -33.51 -2.42
CA PHE A 568 -20.56 -33.12 -2.78
C PHE A 568 -20.54 -32.08 -3.91
N SER A 569 -21.57 -32.15 -4.77
CA SER A 569 -21.87 -31.11 -5.74
C SER A 569 -23.39 -31.03 -5.96
N GLY A 570 -23.97 -29.83 -5.82
CA GLY A 570 -25.41 -29.64 -5.92
C GLY A 570 -25.86 -28.29 -5.39
N THR A 571 -27.17 -28.16 -5.11
CA THR A 571 -27.74 -26.93 -4.52
C THR A 571 -27.47 -26.86 -3.01
N PRO A 572 -27.56 -25.67 -2.38
CA PRO A 572 -27.44 -25.53 -0.94
C PRO A 572 -28.42 -26.42 -0.15
N GLN A 573 -29.65 -26.56 -0.62
CA GLN A 573 -30.67 -27.39 0.03
C GLN A 573 -30.28 -28.87 0.03
N GLN A 574 -29.65 -29.36 -1.06
CA GLN A 574 -29.16 -30.73 -1.15
C GLN A 574 -27.93 -30.92 -0.25
N LEU A 575 -27.06 -29.90 -0.12
CA LEU A 575 -25.90 -29.95 0.77
C LEU A 575 -26.34 -30.16 2.23
N LEU A 576 -27.35 -29.46 2.70
CA LEU A 576 -27.85 -29.58 4.09
C LEU A 576 -28.30 -31.01 4.46
N GLN A 577 -28.60 -31.85 3.48
CA GLN A 577 -29.00 -33.26 3.65
C GLN A 577 -27.84 -34.24 3.38
N ALA A 578 -26.66 -33.73 2.93
CA ALA A 578 -25.54 -34.57 2.59
C ALA A 578 -24.74 -35.00 3.82
N ASP A 579 -24.11 -36.15 3.74
CA ASP A 579 -23.19 -36.65 4.77
C ASP A 579 -21.76 -36.11 4.51
N THR A 580 -21.60 -34.80 4.70
CA THR A 580 -20.29 -34.13 4.61
C THR A 580 -20.00 -33.30 5.85
N LEU A 581 -18.73 -33.04 6.11
CA LEU A 581 -18.31 -32.24 7.26
C LEU A 581 -18.90 -30.82 7.18
N THR A 582 -18.90 -30.22 5.99
CA THR A 582 -19.50 -28.90 5.75
C THR A 582 -21.00 -28.91 6.06
N ALA A 583 -21.73 -29.91 5.56
CA ALA A 583 -23.16 -30.07 5.84
C ALA A 583 -23.45 -30.22 7.34
N ALA A 584 -22.65 -30.99 8.07
CA ALA A 584 -22.80 -31.17 9.52
C ALA A 584 -22.72 -29.86 10.31
N TYR A 585 -21.87 -28.89 9.87
CA TYR A 585 -21.83 -27.58 10.49
C TYR A 585 -23.01 -26.71 10.07
N LEU A 586 -23.40 -26.71 8.79
CA LEU A 586 -24.47 -25.89 8.27
C LEU A 586 -25.87 -26.30 8.77
N ASN A 587 -26.08 -27.61 9.00
CA ASN A 587 -27.36 -28.11 9.54
C ASN A 587 -27.40 -28.19 11.08
N GLY A 588 -26.31 -27.79 11.76
CA GLY A 588 -26.24 -27.74 13.24
C GLY A 588 -25.99 -29.07 13.94
N THR A 589 -25.78 -30.18 13.20
CA THR A 589 -25.44 -31.47 13.83
C THR A 589 -24.03 -31.47 14.43
N LYS A 590 -23.16 -30.58 13.96
CA LYS A 590 -21.87 -30.27 14.53
C LYS A 590 -21.77 -28.74 14.73
N ALA A 591 -21.28 -28.32 15.86
CA ALA A 591 -21.08 -26.91 16.18
C ALA A 591 -19.75 -26.70 16.90
N ILE A 592 -19.27 -25.45 16.92
CA ILE A 592 -18.12 -25.06 17.74
C ILE A 592 -18.61 -24.92 19.17
N ASP A 593 -17.93 -25.55 20.09
CA ASP A 593 -18.28 -25.55 21.51
C ASP A 593 -18.09 -24.14 22.11
N VAL A 594 -19.19 -23.52 22.49
CA VAL A 594 -19.17 -22.22 23.17
C VAL A 594 -18.99 -22.45 24.67
N PRO A 595 -17.97 -21.82 25.31
CA PRO A 595 -17.75 -21.99 26.75
C PRO A 595 -18.98 -21.53 27.56
N LYS A 596 -19.46 -22.43 28.45
CA LYS A 596 -20.61 -22.13 29.34
C LYS A 596 -20.23 -21.11 30.42
N GLU A 597 -18.99 -21.22 30.92
CA GLU A 597 -18.45 -20.32 31.92
C GLU A 597 -17.37 -19.45 31.32
N ARG A 598 -17.42 -18.15 31.55
CA ARG A 598 -16.44 -17.18 31.05
C ARG A 598 -15.37 -16.94 32.14
N ARG A 599 -14.13 -16.81 31.72
CA ARG A 599 -13.04 -16.42 32.61
C ARG A 599 -13.22 -14.98 33.09
N THR A 600 -12.86 -14.71 34.32
CA THR A 600 -12.90 -13.38 34.96
C THR A 600 -11.54 -12.65 34.86
N GLY A 601 -10.53 -13.31 34.25
CA GLY A 601 -9.17 -12.81 34.20
C GLY A 601 -8.41 -12.87 35.50
N ASN A 602 -7.28 -12.17 35.56
CA ASN A 602 -6.41 -12.16 36.73
C ASN A 602 -6.56 -10.88 37.60
N GLY A 603 -7.59 -10.06 37.34
CA GLY A 603 -7.85 -8.79 38.01
C GLY A 603 -6.92 -7.63 37.63
N LYS A 604 -6.03 -7.83 36.66
CA LYS A 604 -5.10 -6.80 36.13
C LYS A 604 -5.59 -6.29 34.80
N HIS A 605 -5.28 -5.04 34.51
CA HIS A 605 -5.71 -4.37 33.29
C HIS A 605 -4.55 -3.68 32.56
N LEU A 606 -4.62 -3.63 31.25
CA LEU A 606 -3.80 -2.78 30.39
C LEU A 606 -4.70 -1.67 29.85
N VAL A 607 -4.43 -0.42 30.26
CA VAL A 607 -5.28 0.72 29.92
C VAL A 607 -4.52 1.70 29.04
N LEU A 608 -4.97 1.86 27.79
CA LEU A 608 -4.50 2.88 26.84
C LEU A 608 -5.52 4.02 26.81
N SER A 609 -5.08 5.25 27.13
CA SER A 609 -5.96 6.43 27.20
C SER A 609 -5.62 7.44 26.12
N GLY A 610 -6.64 8.09 25.57
CA GLY A 610 -6.47 9.23 24.68
C GLY A 610 -5.97 8.92 23.28
N ALA A 611 -6.32 7.78 22.71
CA ALA A 611 -5.95 7.45 21.32
C ALA A 611 -6.75 8.29 20.31
N THR A 612 -6.06 9.09 19.46
CA THR A 612 -6.67 10.05 18.52
C THR A 612 -6.19 9.89 17.08
N GLY A 613 -5.44 8.84 16.78
CA GLY A 613 -4.89 8.62 15.44
C GLY A 613 -5.95 8.20 14.41
N ASN A 614 -5.82 8.66 13.19
CA ASN A 614 -6.73 8.40 12.06
C ASN A 614 -8.17 8.82 12.41
N ASN A 615 -9.10 7.86 12.47
CA ASN A 615 -10.50 8.11 12.80
C ASN A 615 -10.84 7.97 14.29
N LEU A 616 -9.87 7.67 15.15
CA LEU A 616 -10.11 7.48 16.58
C LEU A 616 -10.47 8.79 17.30
N LYS A 617 -11.51 8.76 18.11
CA LYS A 617 -12.07 9.92 18.79
C LYS A 617 -11.74 9.91 20.28
N ASN A 618 -10.47 10.16 20.64
CA ASN A 618 -10.01 10.19 22.03
C ASN A 618 -10.38 8.92 22.82
N VAL A 619 -10.07 7.76 22.25
CA VAL A 619 -10.51 6.45 22.76
C VAL A 619 -9.70 6.05 23.97
N THR A 620 -10.39 5.54 25.00
CA THR A 620 -9.78 4.82 26.14
C THR A 620 -10.09 3.33 25.97
N LEU A 621 -9.03 2.53 25.81
CA LEU A 621 -9.09 1.08 25.67
C LEU A 621 -8.67 0.43 26.98
N ASP A 622 -9.56 -0.32 27.60
CA ASP A 622 -9.31 -1.09 28.81
C ASP A 622 -9.36 -2.59 28.49
N ILE A 623 -8.23 -3.27 28.65
CA ILE A 623 -8.05 -4.68 28.32
C ILE A 623 -7.83 -5.48 29.61
N PRO A 624 -8.77 -6.35 30.01
CA PRO A 624 -8.55 -7.27 31.11
C PRO A 624 -7.51 -8.33 30.74
N LEU A 625 -6.55 -8.58 31.64
CA LEU A 625 -5.45 -9.52 31.41
C LEU A 625 -5.79 -10.94 31.84
N GLY A 626 -5.14 -11.94 31.21
CA GLY A 626 -5.40 -13.37 31.46
C GLY A 626 -6.70 -13.87 30.83
N MET A 627 -7.18 -13.22 29.77
CA MET A 627 -8.43 -13.51 29.09
C MET A 627 -8.25 -13.64 27.58
N PHE A 628 -9.24 -14.27 26.94
CA PHE A 628 -9.43 -14.21 25.50
C PHE A 628 -10.32 -13.00 25.15
N VAL A 629 -9.71 -11.94 24.62
CA VAL A 629 -10.37 -10.67 24.28
C VAL A 629 -10.54 -10.55 22.78
N CYS A 630 -11.75 -10.30 22.31
CA CYS A 630 -12.02 -10.00 20.90
C CYS A 630 -12.25 -8.49 20.68
N ILE A 631 -11.64 -7.96 19.64
CA ILE A 631 -11.89 -6.59 19.13
C ILE A 631 -12.82 -6.70 17.93
N ALA A 632 -14.08 -6.33 18.12
CA ALA A 632 -15.14 -6.40 17.12
C ALA A 632 -15.50 -5.03 16.53
N GLY A 633 -16.39 -5.00 15.57
CA GLY A 633 -16.94 -3.81 14.95
C GLY A 633 -16.85 -3.82 13.43
N VAL A 634 -17.58 -2.93 12.76
CA VAL A 634 -17.66 -2.88 11.30
C VAL A 634 -16.31 -2.62 10.63
N SER A 635 -16.16 -2.98 9.35
CA SER A 635 -14.95 -2.67 8.60
C SER A 635 -14.73 -1.16 8.53
N GLY A 636 -13.47 -0.69 8.78
CA GLY A 636 -13.17 0.75 8.81
C GLY A 636 -13.55 1.48 10.11
N SER A 637 -14.04 0.80 11.16
CA SER A 637 -14.39 1.42 12.46
C SER A 637 -13.19 1.91 13.29
N GLY A 638 -11.95 1.54 12.93
CA GLY A 638 -10.73 1.97 13.62
C GLY A 638 -9.99 0.88 14.39
N LYS A 639 -10.41 -0.40 14.33
CA LYS A 639 -9.79 -1.53 15.02
C LYS A 639 -8.27 -1.61 14.82
N SER A 640 -7.81 -1.66 13.58
CA SER A 640 -6.37 -1.73 13.26
C SER A 640 -5.62 -0.44 13.61
N SER A 641 -6.30 0.72 13.58
CA SER A 641 -5.72 1.99 14.07
C SER A 641 -5.43 1.93 15.56
N LEU A 642 -6.36 1.39 16.34
CA LEU A 642 -6.25 1.29 17.80
C LEU A 642 -5.24 0.22 18.23
N ILE A 643 -5.33 -0.98 17.68
CA ILE A 643 -4.52 -2.12 18.10
C ILE A 643 -3.16 -2.14 17.38
N ASN A 644 -3.14 -2.22 16.02
CA ASN A 644 -1.90 -2.46 15.29
C ASN A 644 -1.05 -1.19 15.12
N LYS A 645 -1.68 0.00 15.02
CA LYS A 645 -0.96 1.26 14.79
C LYS A 645 -0.76 2.11 16.04
N THR A 646 -1.47 1.83 17.13
CA THR A 646 -1.28 2.55 18.40
C THR A 646 -0.74 1.62 19.49
N LEU A 647 -1.50 0.61 19.92
CA LEU A 647 -1.14 -0.24 21.05
C LEU A 647 0.13 -1.07 20.78
N HIS A 648 0.19 -1.81 19.69
CA HIS A 648 1.33 -2.68 19.37
C HIS A 648 2.66 -1.92 19.26
N PRO A 649 2.77 -0.76 18.57
CA PRO A 649 4.01 0.01 18.54
C PRO A 649 4.46 0.52 19.92
N ILE A 650 3.52 0.92 20.80
CA ILE A 650 3.85 1.31 22.18
C ILE A 650 4.50 0.15 22.92
N LEU A 651 3.87 -1.02 22.88
CA LEU A 651 4.37 -2.23 23.53
C LEU A 651 5.71 -2.68 22.96
N SER A 652 5.85 -2.65 21.64
CA SER A 652 7.10 -3.01 20.94
C SER A 652 8.25 -2.05 21.27
N LYS A 653 7.95 -0.76 21.43
CA LYS A 653 8.94 0.23 21.90
C LYS A 653 9.36 -0.04 23.33
N HIS A 654 8.41 -0.41 24.20
CA HIS A 654 8.69 -0.70 25.61
C HIS A 654 9.53 -1.97 25.79
N PHE A 655 9.11 -3.10 25.18
CA PHE A 655 9.75 -4.39 25.42
C PHE A 655 10.99 -4.64 24.56
N TYR A 656 11.00 -4.14 23.30
CA TYR A 656 12.01 -4.49 22.29
C TYR A 656 12.81 -3.28 21.81
N ARG A 657 12.58 -2.08 22.35
CA ARG A 657 13.20 -0.82 21.89
C ARG A 657 13.03 -0.59 20.38
N SER A 658 11.87 -0.99 19.86
CA SER A 658 11.54 -0.82 18.44
C SER A 658 11.46 0.67 18.07
N ASN A 659 11.88 1.00 16.84
CA ASN A 659 11.78 2.35 16.28
C ASN A 659 10.38 2.67 15.72
N ALA A 660 9.40 1.79 15.90
CA ALA A 660 8.04 2.03 15.42
C ALA A 660 7.39 3.21 16.18
N THR A 661 6.85 4.15 15.42
CA THR A 661 6.17 5.33 15.97
C THR A 661 4.68 5.02 16.12
N PRO A 662 4.12 5.03 17.35
CA PRO A 662 2.69 4.86 17.58
C PRO A 662 1.91 6.07 17.05
N LEU A 663 0.63 5.86 16.71
CA LEU A 663 -0.30 6.96 16.51
C LEU A 663 -0.50 7.75 17.82
N PRO A 664 -0.95 9.00 17.77
CA PRO A 664 -1.08 9.86 18.96
C PRO A 664 -1.96 9.24 20.04
N TYR A 665 -1.50 9.30 21.29
CA TYR A 665 -2.18 8.84 22.50
C TYR A 665 -1.71 9.67 23.69
N THR A 666 -2.44 9.61 24.81
CA THR A 666 -2.12 10.38 26.02
C THR A 666 -1.28 9.57 27.00
N ALA A 667 -1.71 8.38 27.38
CA ALA A 667 -1.03 7.56 28.38
C ALA A 667 -1.34 6.06 28.23
N ILE A 668 -0.45 5.22 28.78
CA ILE A 668 -0.68 3.78 28.93
C ILE A 668 -0.31 3.36 30.36
N LYS A 669 -1.10 2.47 30.97
CA LYS A 669 -0.89 1.91 32.31
C LYS A 669 -0.98 0.38 32.24
N GLY A 670 -0.33 -0.32 33.17
CA GLY A 670 -0.39 -1.79 33.29
C GLY A 670 0.69 -2.52 32.51
N LEU A 671 1.70 -1.82 31.97
CA LEU A 671 2.83 -2.43 31.24
C LEU A 671 3.64 -3.38 32.14
N GLU A 672 3.71 -3.13 33.43
CA GLU A 672 4.40 -3.92 34.43
C GLU A 672 3.81 -5.33 34.66
N HIS A 673 2.62 -5.57 34.16
CA HIS A 673 1.94 -6.86 34.23
C HIS A 673 2.29 -7.81 33.08
N LEU A 674 2.97 -7.31 32.07
CA LEU A 674 3.37 -8.03 30.88
C LEU A 674 4.90 -8.14 30.80
N ASP A 675 5.39 -9.18 30.13
CA ASP A 675 6.83 -9.38 29.90
C ASP A 675 7.19 -9.27 28.40
N LYS A 676 6.25 -9.52 27.51
CA LYS A 676 6.45 -9.40 26.05
C LYS A 676 5.12 -9.28 25.31
N VAL A 677 5.18 -8.77 24.10
CA VAL A 677 4.10 -8.75 23.12
C VAL A 677 4.47 -9.57 21.90
N ILE A 678 3.52 -10.31 21.35
CA ILE A 678 3.71 -11.09 20.13
C ILE A 678 2.58 -10.75 19.17
N GLU A 679 2.93 -10.17 18.05
CA GLU A 679 2.00 -9.91 16.95
C GLU A 679 2.06 -11.08 15.95
N VAL A 680 0.90 -11.60 15.60
CA VAL A 680 0.74 -12.66 14.60
C VAL A 680 -0.16 -12.13 13.49
N ASP A 681 0.46 -11.56 12.47
CA ASP A 681 -0.21 -10.97 11.30
C ASP A 681 -0.24 -11.94 10.09
N GLN A 682 -0.98 -11.59 9.05
CA GLN A 682 -1.11 -12.37 7.82
C GLN A 682 0.09 -12.22 6.87
N SER A 683 1.14 -11.48 7.25
CA SER A 683 2.31 -11.31 6.39
C SER A 683 3.02 -12.64 6.13
N PRO A 684 3.60 -12.84 4.94
CA PRO A 684 4.33 -14.08 4.64
C PRO A 684 5.47 -14.33 5.63
N ILE A 685 5.73 -15.61 5.97
CA ILE A 685 6.88 -16.02 6.81
C ILE A 685 8.24 -15.81 6.13
N GLY A 686 8.24 -15.35 4.88
CA GLY A 686 9.42 -14.95 4.13
C GLY A 686 9.06 -14.48 2.73
N ARG A 687 9.91 -13.63 2.16
CA ARG A 687 9.68 -12.97 0.86
C ARG A 687 10.37 -13.66 -0.32
N ILE A 688 11.18 -14.66 -0.05
CA ILE A 688 11.98 -15.36 -1.06
C ILE A 688 11.59 -16.85 -1.11
N PRO A 689 11.69 -17.53 -2.27
CA PRO A 689 11.34 -18.94 -2.42
C PRO A 689 12.12 -19.91 -1.51
N ARG A 690 13.27 -19.49 -0.98
CA ARG A 690 14.07 -20.26 -0.03
C ARG A 690 13.52 -20.27 1.38
N SER A 691 12.70 -19.29 1.75
CA SER A 691 11.99 -19.30 3.02
C SER A 691 10.91 -20.37 3.00
N ASN A 692 10.81 -21.17 4.06
CA ASN A 692 9.85 -22.25 4.18
C ASN A 692 9.50 -22.53 5.67
N PRO A 693 8.50 -23.35 5.98
CA PRO A 693 8.06 -23.62 7.36
C PRO A 693 9.19 -24.09 8.28
N VAL A 694 10.06 -25.01 7.83
CA VAL A 694 11.11 -25.56 8.72
C VAL A 694 12.26 -24.59 8.97
N THR A 695 12.55 -23.69 8.04
CA THR A 695 13.55 -22.62 8.27
C THR A 695 13.02 -21.58 9.23
N TYR A 696 11.74 -21.21 9.12
CA TYR A 696 11.12 -20.23 9.99
C TYR A 696 11.00 -20.72 11.44
N THR A 697 10.59 -21.97 11.63
CA THR A 697 10.45 -22.63 12.96
C THR A 697 11.78 -23.11 13.55
N ASN A 698 12.90 -22.93 12.83
CA ASN A 698 14.23 -23.41 13.19
C ASN A 698 14.34 -24.95 13.37
N ILE A 699 13.39 -25.72 12.86
CA ILE A 699 13.45 -27.19 12.85
C ILE A 699 14.55 -27.65 11.88
N PHE A 700 14.79 -26.90 10.81
CA PHE A 700 15.77 -27.23 9.80
C PHE A 700 17.21 -27.31 10.36
N THR A 701 17.51 -26.55 11.37
CA THR A 701 18.83 -26.62 12.05
C THR A 701 19.00 -27.98 12.71
N ASP A 702 17.99 -28.49 13.39
CA ASP A 702 18.03 -29.80 14.04
C ASP A 702 18.13 -30.94 13.00
N ILE A 703 17.39 -30.82 11.88
CA ILE A 703 17.45 -31.80 10.77
C ILE A 703 18.85 -31.80 10.13
N ARG A 704 19.47 -30.65 9.88
CA ARG A 704 20.82 -30.54 9.31
C ARG A 704 21.87 -31.14 10.23
N ASN A 705 21.76 -30.92 11.54
CA ASN A 705 22.65 -31.51 12.53
C ASN A 705 22.54 -33.03 12.53
N LEU A 706 21.31 -33.58 12.50
CA LEU A 706 21.07 -35.01 12.39
C LEU A 706 21.76 -35.60 11.14
N PHE A 707 21.61 -34.97 9.98
CA PHE A 707 22.28 -35.45 8.76
C PHE A 707 23.79 -35.32 8.81
N ALA A 708 24.35 -34.33 9.52
CA ALA A 708 25.79 -34.20 9.72
C ALA A 708 26.38 -35.28 10.66
N GLU A 709 25.55 -35.84 11.57
CA GLU A 709 25.96 -36.87 12.52
C GLU A 709 25.94 -38.30 11.93
N LEU A 710 25.36 -38.48 10.74
CA LEU A 710 25.34 -39.79 10.05
C LEU A 710 26.74 -40.26 9.71
N ASN A 711 26.96 -41.55 9.79
CA ASN A 711 28.25 -42.19 9.50
C ASN A 711 28.82 -41.78 8.13
N GLU A 712 28.00 -41.79 7.09
CA GLU A 712 28.40 -41.36 5.75
C GLU A 712 28.85 -39.89 5.69
N SER A 713 28.17 -39.00 6.42
CA SER A 713 28.57 -37.59 6.52
C SER A 713 29.91 -37.42 7.24
N LYS A 714 30.14 -38.20 8.31
CA LYS A 714 31.39 -38.17 9.07
C LYS A 714 32.56 -38.67 8.22
N ILE A 715 32.36 -39.74 7.46
CA ILE A 715 33.39 -40.28 6.53
C ILE A 715 33.75 -39.27 5.46
N ARG A 716 32.79 -38.51 4.92
CA ARG A 716 33.00 -37.51 3.88
C ARG A 716 33.39 -36.13 4.45
N GLY A 717 33.47 -35.96 5.75
CA GLY A 717 33.79 -34.70 6.42
C GLY A 717 32.68 -33.62 6.26
N TYR A 718 31.41 -34.05 6.05
CA TYR A 718 30.30 -33.13 5.83
C TYR A 718 29.77 -32.59 7.17
N LYS A 719 29.78 -31.27 7.29
CA LYS A 719 29.21 -30.53 8.43
C LYS A 719 27.78 -30.07 8.14
N ALA A 720 27.04 -29.60 9.13
CA ALA A 720 25.67 -29.13 9.01
C ALA A 720 25.47 -28.07 7.91
N GLY A 721 26.50 -27.29 7.58
CA GLY A 721 26.48 -26.32 6.46
C GLY A 721 26.31 -26.97 5.09
N ARG A 722 26.78 -28.19 4.90
CA ARG A 722 26.63 -28.97 3.65
C ARG A 722 25.16 -29.24 3.31
N PHE A 723 24.35 -29.44 4.33
CA PHE A 723 22.92 -29.71 4.23
C PHE A 723 22.05 -28.44 4.20
N SER A 724 22.68 -27.25 4.03
CA SER A 724 21.98 -25.99 3.86
C SER A 724 21.85 -25.61 2.39
N PHE A 725 20.65 -25.36 1.92
CA PHE A 725 20.44 -24.82 0.57
C PHE A 725 20.76 -23.30 0.46
N ASN A 726 21.09 -22.65 1.58
CA ASN A 726 21.47 -21.22 1.62
C ASN A 726 23.01 -21.02 1.52
N VAL A 727 23.81 -22.05 1.76
CA VAL A 727 25.26 -21.98 1.84
C VAL A 727 25.89 -22.70 0.65
N ALA A 728 26.95 -22.15 0.09
CA ALA A 728 27.73 -22.81 -0.96
C ALA A 728 28.32 -24.14 -0.48
N GLY A 729 28.52 -25.08 -1.40
CA GLY A 729 29.09 -26.40 -1.13
C GLY A 729 28.10 -27.55 -1.26
N GLY A 730 26.90 -27.43 -0.67
CA GLY A 730 25.87 -28.47 -0.77
C GLY A 730 24.69 -28.13 -1.66
N ARG A 731 24.44 -26.86 -1.90
CA ARG A 731 23.35 -26.39 -2.75
C ARG A 731 23.63 -26.64 -4.24
N CYS A 732 22.56 -26.73 -5.03
CA CYS A 732 22.68 -26.77 -6.49
C CYS A 732 23.29 -25.43 -6.99
N PRO A 733 24.38 -25.47 -7.77
CA PRO A 733 25.06 -24.26 -8.25
C PRO A 733 24.28 -23.53 -9.36
N VAL A 734 23.36 -24.21 -10.06
CA VAL A 734 22.59 -23.63 -11.18
C VAL A 734 21.43 -22.76 -10.69
N CYS A 735 20.73 -23.18 -9.64
CA CYS A 735 19.61 -22.42 -9.06
C CYS A 735 19.94 -21.80 -7.70
N ASP A 736 21.19 -21.84 -7.27
CA ASP A 736 21.63 -21.33 -5.97
C ASP A 736 20.79 -21.83 -4.77
N GLY A 737 20.27 -23.05 -4.84
CA GLY A 737 19.45 -23.65 -3.81
C GLY A 737 17.98 -23.18 -3.82
N ASN A 738 17.53 -22.41 -4.81
CA ASN A 738 16.13 -22.01 -4.96
C ASN A 738 15.24 -23.19 -5.38
N GLY A 739 15.76 -24.13 -6.16
CA GLY A 739 15.00 -25.20 -6.79
C GLY A 739 14.32 -24.78 -8.10
N TYR A 740 14.22 -23.49 -8.36
CA TYR A 740 13.56 -22.87 -9.51
C TYR A 740 14.45 -21.78 -10.10
N LYS A 741 14.32 -21.53 -11.40
CA LYS A 741 14.83 -20.36 -12.12
C LYS A 741 13.71 -19.34 -12.20
N THR A 742 13.99 -18.09 -11.88
CA THR A 742 13.02 -17.00 -12.02
C THR A 742 13.20 -16.35 -13.37
N LEU A 743 12.14 -16.31 -14.16
CA LEU A 743 12.06 -15.45 -15.33
C LEU A 743 11.35 -14.15 -14.94
N GLU A 744 12.09 -13.06 -14.92
CA GLU A 744 11.55 -11.74 -14.67
C GLU A 744 10.84 -11.23 -15.91
N MET A 745 9.57 -10.89 -15.78
CA MET A 745 8.74 -10.35 -16.84
C MET A 745 8.39 -8.90 -16.50
N ASN A 746 8.84 -7.95 -17.32
CA ASN A 746 8.74 -6.51 -17.03
C ASN A 746 7.32 -5.98 -16.74
N PHE A 747 6.27 -6.64 -17.24
CA PHE A 747 4.88 -6.21 -17.11
C PHE A 747 3.94 -7.29 -16.55
N LEU A 748 4.45 -8.49 -16.26
CA LEU A 748 3.67 -9.63 -15.78
C LEU A 748 4.32 -10.20 -14.51
N PRO A 749 3.61 -10.98 -13.69
CA PRO A 749 4.20 -11.68 -12.56
C PRO A 749 5.36 -12.58 -12.98
N ASN A 750 6.40 -12.63 -12.16
CA ASN A 750 7.56 -13.50 -12.41
C ASN A 750 7.13 -14.96 -12.54
N VAL A 751 7.68 -15.65 -13.54
CA VAL A 751 7.45 -17.08 -13.78
C VAL A 751 8.58 -17.88 -13.15
N TYR A 752 8.23 -18.93 -12.40
CA TYR A 752 9.16 -19.83 -11.74
C TYR A 752 9.21 -21.16 -12.48
N ILE A 753 10.33 -21.45 -13.13
CA ILE A 753 10.55 -22.70 -13.86
C ILE A 753 11.42 -23.62 -13.01
N GLN A 754 11.03 -24.89 -12.89
CA GLN A 754 11.80 -25.89 -12.16
C GLN A 754 13.24 -25.98 -12.68
N CYS A 755 14.21 -26.06 -11.80
CA CYS A 755 15.62 -26.13 -12.19
C CYS A 755 15.93 -27.52 -12.77
N ASP A 756 16.32 -27.57 -14.05
CA ASP A 756 16.64 -28.80 -14.78
C ASP A 756 17.80 -29.59 -14.13
N ALA A 757 18.83 -28.88 -13.63
CA ALA A 757 20.02 -29.50 -13.05
C ALA A 757 19.75 -30.27 -11.74
N CYS A 758 18.83 -29.79 -10.89
CA CYS A 758 18.51 -30.47 -9.63
C CYS A 758 17.08 -31.06 -9.59
N GLY A 759 16.28 -30.87 -10.64
CA GLY A 759 14.90 -31.30 -10.67
C GLY A 759 14.08 -30.80 -9.49
N GLY A 760 14.27 -29.51 -9.10
CA GLY A 760 13.61 -28.91 -7.95
C GLY A 760 14.18 -29.28 -6.57
N LYS A 761 15.12 -30.18 -6.47
CA LYS A 761 15.64 -30.73 -5.20
C LYS A 761 16.55 -29.80 -4.41
N ARG A 762 16.96 -28.65 -4.95
CA ARG A 762 17.75 -27.57 -4.31
C ARG A 762 19.22 -27.91 -4.01
N TYR A 763 19.62 -29.18 -4.01
CA TYR A 763 20.96 -29.65 -3.66
C TYR A 763 21.70 -30.24 -4.84
N ASN A 764 23.03 -30.33 -4.72
CA ASN A 764 23.84 -31.11 -5.64
C ASN A 764 23.68 -32.60 -5.37
N ARG A 765 24.12 -33.40 -6.37
CA ARG A 765 23.97 -34.86 -6.33
C ARG A 765 24.65 -35.51 -5.12
N GLU A 766 25.86 -35.10 -4.78
CA GLU A 766 26.64 -35.66 -3.68
C GLU A 766 25.98 -35.44 -2.31
N THR A 767 25.34 -34.31 -2.07
CA THR A 767 24.60 -34.07 -0.83
C THR A 767 23.35 -34.95 -0.73
N LEU A 768 22.73 -35.27 -1.86
CA LEU A 768 21.51 -36.10 -1.92
C LEU A 768 21.84 -37.60 -1.74
N GLU A 769 23.08 -38.04 -1.85
CA GLU A 769 23.50 -39.41 -1.58
C GLU A 769 23.42 -39.77 -0.10
N VAL A 770 23.64 -38.81 0.79
CA VAL A 770 23.50 -39.00 2.24
C VAL A 770 22.03 -39.22 2.62
N ARG A 771 21.73 -40.35 3.24
CA ARG A 771 20.38 -40.76 3.54
C ARG A 771 20.18 -41.14 5.02
N PHE A 772 19.07 -40.69 5.60
CA PHE A 772 18.58 -41.10 6.89
C PHE A 772 17.29 -41.90 6.69
N LYS A 773 17.20 -43.12 7.25
CA LYS A 773 16.08 -44.06 7.00
C LYS A 773 15.71 -44.13 5.50
N GLY A 774 16.70 -44.17 4.60
CA GLY A 774 16.52 -44.25 3.14
C GLY A 774 16.11 -42.98 2.43
N LYS A 775 15.93 -41.85 3.14
CA LYS A 775 15.51 -40.56 2.59
C LYS A 775 16.67 -39.55 2.59
N SER A 776 16.84 -38.83 1.46
CA SER A 776 17.76 -37.72 1.36
C SER A 776 17.18 -36.47 2.06
N ILE A 777 18.02 -35.44 2.25
CA ILE A 777 17.55 -34.16 2.83
C ILE A 777 16.47 -33.48 1.97
N ALA A 778 16.49 -33.68 0.65
CA ALA A 778 15.46 -33.14 -0.24
C ALA A 778 14.15 -33.93 -0.09
N ASP A 779 14.20 -35.27 0.04
CA ASP A 779 13.02 -36.08 0.28
C ASP A 779 12.36 -35.71 1.62
N VAL A 780 13.16 -35.39 2.63
CA VAL A 780 12.65 -34.93 3.93
C VAL A 780 11.96 -33.56 3.79
N LEU A 781 12.52 -32.61 3.02
CA LEU A 781 11.87 -31.32 2.76
C LEU A 781 10.56 -31.46 1.97
N ASP A 782 10.40 -32.53 1.18
CA ASP A 782 9.18 -32.81 0.43
C ASP A 782 8.09 -33.54 1.25
N MET A 783 8.44 -34.04 2.42
CA MET A 783 7.47 -34.65 3.35
C MET A 783 6.50 -33.58 3.88
N THR A 784 5.24 -33.98 4.07
CA THR A 784 4.30 -33.20 4.86
C THR A 784 4.70 -33.23 6.35
N ILE A 785 4.23 -32.23 7.11
CA ILE A 785 4.46 -32.20 8.56
C ILE A 785 3.95 -33.46 9.22
N ASN A 786 2.78 -33.98 8.83
CA ASN A 786 2.24 -35.26 9.36
C ASN A 786 3.20 -36.41 9.10
N GLN A 787 3.68 -36.56 7.87
CA GLN A 787 4.66 -37.62 7.53
C GLN A 787 5.97 -37.49 8.30
N SER A 788 6.37 -36.26 8.56
CA SER A 788 7.62 -35.97 9.26
C SER A 788 7.51 -36.31 10.75
N VAL A 789 6.36 -36.14 11.36
CA VAL A 789 6.12 -36.56 12.75
C VAL A 789 6.33 -38.07 12.89
N GLU A 790 5.81 -38.86 11.96
CA GLU A 790 6.00 -40.33 11.93
C GLU A 790 7.46 -40.71 11.61
N PHE A 791 8.05 -40.02 10.62
CA PHE A 791 9.43 -40.31 10.18
C PHE A 791 10.47 -40.08 11.29
N PHE A 792 10.30 -38.99 12.05
CA PHE A 792 11.20 -38.61 13.14
C PHE A 792 10.75 -39.07 14.53
N GLU A 793 9.83 -40.02 14.64
CA GLU A 793 9.23 -40.50 15.91
C GLU A 793 10.25 -40.73 17.04
N ASN A 794 11.43 -41.28 16.72
CA ASN A 794 12.51 -41.58 17.66
C ASN A 794 13.47 -40.41 17.93
N ILE A 795 13.13 -39.18 17.48
CA ILE A 795 13.96 -37.98 17.67
C ILE A 795 13.13 -36.88 18.39
N PRO A 796 13.07 -36.94 19.73
CA PRO A 796 12.10 -36.18 20.54
C PRO A 796 12.16 -34.66 20.34
N HIS A 797 13.35 -34.09 20.15
CA HIS A 797 13.51 -32.62 19.97
C HIS A 797 12.96 -32.13 18.63
N ILE A 798 12.99 -32.93 17.56
CA ILE A 798 12.39 -32.62 16.26
C ILE A 798 10.88 -32.84 16.34
N VAL A 799 10.46 -34.01 16.85
CA VAL A 799 9.04 -34.37 16.94
C VAL A 799 8.24 -33.36 17.77
N ARG A 800 8.79 -32.90 18.88
CA ARG A 800 8.11 -31.91 19.72
C ARG A 800 7.74 -30.64 18.94
N LYS A 801 8.65 -30.11 18.12
CA LYS A 801 8.40 -28.93 17.30
C LYS A 801 7.43 -29.23 16.14
N LEU A 802 7.55 -30.40 15.51
CA LEU A 802 6.66 -30.82 14.42
C LEU A 802 5.22 -31.02 14.91
N LYS A 803 5.04 -31.60 16.12
CA LYS A 803 3.71 -31.77 16.73
C LYS A 803 3.01 -30.44 16.97
N VAL A 804 3.71 -29.39 17.38
CA VAL A 804 3.12 -28.06 17.50
C VAL A 804 2.59 -27.54 16.16
N LEU A 805 3.31 -27.79 15.06
CA LEU A 805 2.83 -27.46 13.71
C LEU A 805 1.61 -28.30 13.31
N GLN A 806 1.57 -29.58 13.70
CA GLN A 806 0.43 -30.45 13.49
C GLN A 806 -0.79 -30.00 14.29
N ASP A 807 -0.59 -29.64 15.57
CA ASP A 807 -1.64 -29.16 16.48
C ASP A 807 -2.32 -27.89 15.98
N VAL A 808 -1.58 -26.99 15.32
CA VAL A 808 -2.16 -25.76 14.72
C VAL A 808 -2.87 -26.03 13.38
N GLY A 809 -3.02 -27.28 12.96
CA GLY A 809 -3.78 -27.66 11.78
C GLY A 809 -3.06 -27.44 10.44
N VAL A 810 -1.71 -27.30 10.43
CA VAL A 810 -0.92 -27.18 9.18
C VAL A 810 -0.19 -28.48 8.80
N GLY A 811 -0.63 -29.61 9.34
CA GLY A 811 -0.02 -30.92 9.15
C GLY A 811 0.10 -31.40 7.70
N TYR A 812 -0.71 -30.85 6.80
CA TYR A 812 -0.72 -31.18 5.36
C TYR A 812 0.34 -30.42 4.56
N ILE A 813 0.93 -29.34 5.10
CA ILE A 813 1.94 -28.52 4.44
C ILE A 813 3.27 -29.30 4.37
N ARG A 814 4.02 -29.15 3.26
CA ARG A 814 5.35 -29.75 3.14
C ARG A 814 6.37 -28.93 3.93
N LEU A 815 7.34 -29.61 4.53
CA LEU A 815 8.42 -28.98 5.29
C LEU A 815 9.17 -27.91 4.50
N GLY A 816 9.48 -28.18 3.24
CA GLY A 816 10.21 -27.30 2.32
C GLY A 816 9.32 -26.42 1.42
N GLN A 817 8.01 -26.35 1.66
CA GLN A 817 7.10 -25.54 0.85
C GLN A 817 7.51 -24.05 0.89
N ALA A 818 7.64 -23.44 -0.28
CA ALA A 818 8.06 -22.03 -0.37
C ALA A 818 7.06 -21.11 0.36
N ALA A 819 7.57 -20.18 1.16
CA ALA A 819 6.75 -19.23 1.92
C ALA A 819 5.81 -18.40 1.04
N THR A 820 6.21 -18.16 -0.21
CA THR A 820 5.44 -17.39 -1.20
C THR A 820 4.19 -18.14 -1.71
N THR A 821 4.12 -19.45 -1.51
CA THR A 821 2.98 -20.30 -1.93
C THR A 821 1.98 -20.56 -0.79
N LEU A 822 2.30 -20.12 0.42
CA LEU A 822 1.41 -20.26 1.57
C LEU A 822 0.30 -19.20 1.52
N SER A 823 -0.90 -19.58 1.95
CA SER A 823 -1.97 -18.62 2.22
C SER A 823 -1.64 -17.76 3.45
N GLY A 824 -2.32 -16.60 3.60
CA GLY A 824 -2.16 -15.74 4.77
C GLY A 824 -2.42 -16.48 6.08
N GLY A 825 -3.50 -17.24 6.15
CA GLY A 825 -3.85 -18.04 7.32
C GLY A 825 -2.86 -19.18 7.63
N GLU A 826 -2.30 -19.85 6.61
CA GLU A 826 -1.24 -20.86 6.80
C GLU A 826 0.03 -20.24 7.39
N ALA A 827 0.46 -19.07 6.84
CA ALA A 827 1.61 -18.34 7.34
C ALA A 827 1.41 -17.91 8.80
N GLN A 828 0.23 -17.44 9.15
CA GLN A 828 -0.15 -17.02 10.50
C GLN A 828 -0.12 -18.19 11.49
N ARG A 829 -0.67 -19.34 11.12
CA ARG A 829 -0.63 -20.57 11.95
C ARG A 829 0.80 -21.07 12.17
N ILE A 830 1.68 -20.98 11.17
CA ILE A 830 3.10 -21.33 11.32
C ILE A 830 3.80 -20.35 12.29
N LYS A 831 3.50 -19.06 12.23
CA LYS A 831 4.02 -18.06 13.19
C LYS A 831 3.56 -18.39 14.60
N LEU A 832 2.28 -18.67 14.78
CA LEU A 832 1.72 -19.06 16.07
C LEU A 832 2.38 -20.34 16.62
N ALA A 833 2.57 -21.36 15.79
CA ALA A 833 3.27 -22.59 16.17
C ALA A 833 4.70 -22.33 16.64
N THR A 834 5.39 -21.39 15.99
CA THR A 834 6.76 -21.01 16.37
C THR A 834 6.80 -20.43 17.78
N GLU A 835 5.84 -19.55 18.10
CA GLU A 835 5.73 -18.96 19.44
C GLU A 835 5.32 -19.99 20.49
N LEU A 836 4.38 -20.88 20.19
CA LEU A 836 3.95 -21.99 21.05
C LEU A 836 5.09 -22.99 21.36
N SER A 837 6.08 -23.09 20.49
CA SER A 837 7.25 -23.96 20.71
C SER A 837 8.25 -23.40 21.72
N LYS A 838 8.17 -22.11 22.05
CA LYS A 838 9.02 -21.41 23.01
C LYS A 838 8.53 -21.63 24.44
N ARG A 839 9.40 -21.30 25.42
CA ARG A 839 9.01 -21.36 26.84
C ARG A 839 7.97 -20.29 27.14
N ASP A 840 6.88 -20.70 27.72
CA ASP A 840 5.80 -19.82 28.14
C ASP A 840 6.09 -19.20 29.52
N THR A 841 5.74 -17.93 29.70
CA THR A 841 5.93 -17.18 30.95
C THR A 841 4.60 -16.90 31.67
N GLY A 842 3.46 -17.08 31.00
CA GLY A 842 2.13 -16.78 31.53
C GLY A 842 1.84 -15.26 31.64
N LYS A 843 2.70 -14.39 31.06
CA LYS A 843 2.55 -12.91 31.08
C LYS A 843 2.68 -12.32 29.68
N THR A 844 2.49 -13.14 28.64
CA THR A 844 2.62 -12.69 27.26
C THR A 844 1.28 -12.16 26.75
N LEU A 845 1.35 -11.03 26.04
CA LEU A 845 0.23 -10.50 25.27
C LEU A 845 0.36 -10.94 23.80
N TYR A 846 -0.58 -11.74 23.33
CA TYR A 846 -0.69 -12.11 21.93
C TYR A 846 -1.69 -11.20 21.23
N ILE A 847 -1.32 -10.65 20.06
CA ILE A 847 -2.20 -9.85 19.20
C ILE A 847 -2.31 -10.59 17.87
N LEU A 848 -3.52 -11.01 17.50
CA LEU A 848 -3.81 -11.69 16.26
C LEU A 848 -4.77 -10.86 15.42
N ASP A 849 -4.45 -10.67 14.14
CA ASP A 849 -5.27 -9.90 13.21
C ASP A 849 -5.97 -10.85 12.22
N GLU A 850 -7.29 -10.96 12.33
CA GLU A 850 -8.19 -11.80 11.51
C GLU A 850 -7.65 -13.25 11.30
N PRO A 851 -7.35 -14.01 12.36
CA PRO A 851 -6.67 -15.30 12.24
C PRO A 851 -7.52 -16.41 11.66
N THR A 852 -8.83 -16.25 11.55
CA THR A 852 -9.73 -17.26 10.99
C THR A 852 -9.99 -17.10 9.49
N THR A 853 -9.30 -16.13 8.87
CA THR A 853 -9.37 -15.91 7.43
C THR A 853 -9.05 -17.19 6.65
N GLY A 854 -9.95 -17.57 5.74
CA GLY A 854 -9.80 -18.76 4.89
C GLY A 854 -9.87 -20.11 5.62
N LEU A 855 -10.41 -20.11 6.83
CA LEU A 855 -10.58 -21.32 7.62
C LEU A 855 -12.00 -21.87 7.49
N HIS A 856 -12.08 -23.18 7.28
CA HIS A 856 -13.31 -23.94 7.43
C HIS A 856 -13.71 -24.02 8.92
N PHE A 857 -14.98 -24.22 9.24
CA PHE A 857 -15.50 -24.34 10.62
C PHE A 857 -14.67 -25.29 11.50
N GLU A 858 -14.27 -26.44 10.99
CA GLU A 858 -13.42 -27.41 11.71
C GLU A 858 -12.03 -26.83 12.02
N ASP A 859 -11.42 -26.09 11.08
CA ASP A 859 -10.13 -25.45 11.31
C ASP A 859 -10.24 -24.36 12.38
N ILE A 860 -11.37 -23.62 12.43
CA ILE A 860 -11.68 -22.64 13.47
C ILE A 860 -11.79 -23.33 14.85
N ASN A 861 -12.45 -24.47 14.92
CA ASN A 861 -12.56 -25.25 16.16
C ASN A 861 -11.19 -25.67 16.70
N VAL A 862 -10.31 -26.17 15.81
CA VAL A 862 -8.92 -26.51 16.18
C VAL A 862 -8.16 -25.25 16.65
N PHE A 863 -8.30 -24.14 15.96
CA PHE A 863 -7.66 -22.87 16.33
C PHE A 863 -8.11 -22.38 17.71
N LEU A 864 -9.40 -22.41 18.01
CA LEU A 864 -9.93 -21.98 19.31
C LEU A 864 -9.42 -22.82 20.49
N LYS A 865 -9.20 -24.13 20.28
CA LYS A 865 -8.55 -24.98 21.30
C LYS A 865 -7.13 -24.54 21.62
N ILE A 866 -6.41 -24.00 20.65
CA ILE A 866 -5.06 -23.45 20.84
C ILE A 866 -5.12 -22.16 21.64
N ILE A 867 -6.04 -21.25 21.30
CA ILE A 867 -6.26 -20.01 22.04
C ILE A 867 -6.63 -20.31 23.49
N ASP A 868 -7.52 -21.27 23.71
CA ASP A 868 -7.90 -21.72 25.05
C ASP A 868 -6.68 -22.20 25.87
N ARG A 869 -5.77 -22.98 25.26
CA ARG A 869 -4.53 -23.44 25.89
C ARG A 869 -3.60 -22.29 26.27
N LEU A 870 -3.45 -21.28 25.39
CA LEU A 870 -2.62 -20.09 25.67
C LEU A 870 -3.16 -19.29 26.85
N VAL A 871 -4.46 -19.08 26.91
CA VAL A 871 -5.10 -18.32 28.00
C VAL A 871 -5.06 -19.11 29.30
N LYS A 872 -5.28 -20.41 29.28
CA LYS A 872 -5.14 -21.30 30.44
C LYS A 872 -3.74 -21.27 31.08
N ASN A 873 -2.71 -21.00 30.27
CA ASN A 873 -1.35 -20.80 30.73
C ASN A 873 -1.10 -19.41 31.37
N GLY A 874 -2.13 -18.56 31.51
CA GLY A 874 -2.06 -17.22 32.11
C GLY A 874 -1.84 -16.08 31.14
N ASN A 875 -1.66 -16.33 29.85
CA ASN A 875 -1.45 -15.30 28.83
C ASN A 875 -2.73 -14.54 28.51
N THR A 876 -2.56 -13.36 27.93
CA THR A 876 -3.67 -12.59 27.36
C THR A 876 -3.64 -12.72 25.83
N VAL A 877 -4.78 -12.99 25.23
CA VAL A 877 -4.91 -13.09 23.78
C VAL A 877 -5.92 -12.07 23.29
N ILE A 878 -5.48 -11.14 22.43
CA ILE A 878 -6.33 -10.19 21.73
C ILE A 878 -6.49 -10.66 20.28
N ILE A 879 -7.72 -10.78 19.83
CA ILE A 879 -8.03 -11.13 18.43
C ILE A 879 -8.91 -10.04 17.82
N ILE A 880 -8.47 -9.45 16.73
CA ILE A 880 -9.32 -8.63 15.86
C ILE A 880 -10.10 -9.57 14.98
N GLU A 881 -11.43 -9.60 15.08
CA GLU A 881 -12.24 -10.59 14.39
C GLU A 881 -13.65 -10.11 14.00
N HIS A 882 -14.18 -10.75 12.95
CA HIS A 882 -15.54 -10.59 12.45
C HIS A 882 -16.36 -11.90 12.49
N ASN A 883 -15.70 -13.03 12.63
CA ASN A 883 -16.35 -14.35 12.65
C ASN A 883 -17.16 -14.50 13.93
N LEU A 884 -18.47 -14.75 13.78
CA LEU A 884 -19.39 -14.83 14.90
C LEU A 884 -19.09 -16.00 15.86
N ASP A 885 -18.61 -17.14 15.35
CA ASP A 885 -18.31 -18.27 16.20
C ASP A 885 -17.11 -18.02 17.09
N VAL A 886 -16.12 -17.29 16.60
CA VAL A 886 -14.98 -16.82 17.42
C VAL A 886 -15.43 -15.83 18.48
N LEU A 887 -16.27 -14.86 18.08
CA LEU A 887 -16.83 -13.87 19.00
C LEU A 887 -17.66 -14.51 20.11
N LYS A 888 -18.47 -15.54 19.80
CA LYS A 888 -19.23 -16.32 20.79
C LYS A 888 -18.33 -17.04 21.79
N CYS A 889 -17.10 -17.42 21.41
CA CYS A 889 -16.16 -18.13 22.27
C CYS A 889 -15.26 -17.19 23.10
N ALA A 890 -15.28 -15.88 22.85
CA ALA A 890 -14.47 -14.91 23.59
C ALA A 890 -14.90 -14.78 25.07
N ASP A 891 -13.97 -14.53 25.97
CA ASP A 891 -14.28 -14.18 27.36
C ASP A 891 -14.78 -12.73 27.46
N TYR A 892 -14.22 -11.84 26.63
CA TYR A 892 -14.53 -10.43 26.62
C TYR A 892 -14.50 -9.86 25.20
N ILE A 893 -15.42 -8.99 24.85
CA ILE A 893 -15.48 -8.32 23.55
C ILE A 893 -15.43 -6.81 23.75
N ILE A 894 -14.65 -6.13 22.92
CA ILE A 894 -14.60 -4.67 22.83
C ILE A 894 -15.00 -4.31 21.42
N GLU A 895 -16.11 -3.60 21.24
CA GLU A 895 -16.65 -3.25 19.94
C GLU A 895 -16.39 -1.78 19.60
N LEU A 896 -15.76 -1.56 18.44
CA LEU A 896 -15.56 -0.23 17.85
C LEU A 896 -16.65 0.07 16.80
N GLY A 897 -17.13 1.30 16.82
CA GLY A 897 -18.17 1.76 15.91
C GLY A 897 -18.49 3.24 16.09
N PRO A 898 -19.74 3.63 15.87
CA PRO A 898 -20.89 2.83 15.41
C PRO A 898 -20.82 2.45 13.93
N ASP A 899 -20.05 3.18 13.10
CA ASP A 899 -19.92 2.97 11.67
C ASP A 899 -18.44 3.09 11.22
N ALA A 900 -18.18 3.15 9.93
CA ALA A 900 -16.86 3.25 9.33
C ALA A 900 -16.39 4.72 9.18
N GLY A 901 -15.08 4.91 9.03
CA GLY A 901 -14.47 6.21 8.74
C GLY A 901 -14.74 7.26 9.81
N ALA A 902 -15.13 8.48 9.41
CA ALA A 902 -15.38 9.60 10.32
C ALA A 902 -16.53 9.35 11.32
N SER A 903 -17.49 8.51 10.94
CA SER A 903 -18.60 8.12 11.80
C SER A 903 -18.26 6.98 12.78
N GLY A 904 -17.05 6.40 12.65
CA GLY A 904 -16.51 5.39 13.56
C GLY A 904 -15.59 6.00 14.63
N GLY A 905 -14.68 5.16 15.12
CA GLY A 905 -13.59 5.58 15.99
C GLY A 905 -13.95 5.73 17.47
N GLU A 906 -15.04 5.12 17.94
CA GLU A 906 -15.47 5.09 19.34
C GLU A 906 -15.62 3.64 19.81
N ILE A 907 -15.40 3.37 21.10
CA ILE A 907 -15.83 2.11 21.72
C ILE A 907 -17.31 2.26 22.07
N ILE A 908 -18.15 1.46 21.41
CA ILE A 908 -19.60 1.51 21.57
C ILE A 908 -20.14 0.50 22.57
N ALA A 909 -19.42 -0.60 22.77
CA ALA A 909 -19.76 -1.65 23.72
C ALA A 909 -18.49 -2.37 24.20
N ALA A 910 -18.48 -2.82 25.44
CA ALA A 910 -17.46 -3.69 26.02
C ALA A 910 -18.10 -4.57 27.09
N GLY A 911 -17.77 -5.85 27.11
CA GLY A 911 -18.33 -6.82 28.03
C GLY A 911 -18.23 -8.26 27.52
N THR A 912 -18.94 -9.17 28.17
CA THR A 912 -19.08 -10.54 27.70
C THR A 912 -19.88 -10.59 26.39
N PRO A 913 -19.80 -11.68 25.60
CA PRO A 913 -20.64 -11.85 24.42
C PRO A 913 -22.13 -11.65 24.69
N ASP A 914 -22.62 -12.05 25.89
CA ASP A 914 -24.00 -11.85 26.32
C ASP A 914 -24.33 -10.38 26.54
N ASP A 915 -23.41 -9.61 27.13
CA ASP A 915 -23.57 -8.15 27.33
C ASP A 915 -23.62 -7.43 25.98
N ILE A 916 -22.77 -7.82 25.03
CA ILE A 916 -22.73 -7.27 23.68
C ILE A 916 -24.03 -7.58 22.92
N ALA A 917 -24.55 -8.80 23.01
CA ALA A 917 -25.80 -9.20 22.36
C ALA A 917 -27.02 -8.42 22.88
N ARG A 918 -27.01 -8.04 24.16
CA ARG A 918 -28.10 -7.25 24.80
C ARG A 918 -27.96 -5.74 24.60
N ASN A 919 -26.79 -5.27 24.18
CA ASN A 919 -26.54 -3.84 24.03
C ASN A 919 -27.18 -3.29 22.75
N PRO A 920 -28.15 -2.37 22.83
CA PRO A 920 -28.85 -1.83 21.64
C PRO A 920 -27.94 -0.98 20.73
N ARG A 921 -26.82 -0.45 21.27
CA ARG A 921 -25.83 0.32 20.49
C ARG A 921 -24.90 -0.59 19.69
N SER A 922 -24.79 -1.87 20.07
CA SER A 922 -23.91 -2.82 19.39
C SER A 922 -24.45 -3.18 18.00
N VAL A 923 -23.61 -3.03 17.01
CA VAL A 923 -23.89 -3.49 15.64
C VAL A 923 -23.66 -4.99 15.53
N THR A 924 -22.56 -5.49 16.14
CA THR A 924 -22.21 -6.90 16.17
C THR A 924 -23.21 -7.72 16.98
N GLY A 925 -23.69 -7.17 18.09
CA GLY A 925 -24.66 -7.84 18.97
C GLY A 925 -25.94 -8.28 18.29
N LYS A 926 -26.39 -7.55 17.27
CA LYS A 926 -27.57 -7.91 16.45
C LYS A 926 -27.43 -9.25 15.72
N TYR A 927 -26.19 -9.66 15.46
CA TYR A 927 -25.86 -10.91 14.75
C TYR A 927 -25.40 -12.01 15.70
N LEU A 928 -25.01 -11.67 16.94
CA LEU A 928 -24.66 -12.63 17.99
C LEU A 928 -25.93 -13.30 18.52
N LYS A 929 -26.52 -14.21 17.74
CA LYS A 929 -27.59 -15.08 18.26
C LYS A 929 -26.92 -16.09 19.23
N LEU A 930 -27.04 -15.83 20.50
CA LEU A 930 -26.67 -16.77 21.54
C LEU A 930 -27.85 -17.74 21.69
N ASN A 931 -27.59 -19.05 21.55
CA ASN A 931 -28.60 -20.03 21.82
C ASN A 931 -28.99 -19.90 23.31
N SER A 932 -30.21 -19.44 23.57
CA SER A 932 -30.82 -19.40 24.89
C SER A 932 -31.07 -20.82 25.39
#